data_e05da3a22e0153704e3a197350eec9eb
#
_entry.id   e05da3a22e0153704e3a197350eec9eb
#
_cell.length_a   1.000
_cell.length_b   1.000
_cell.length_c   1.000
_cell.angle_alpha   90.00
_cell.angle_beta   90.00
_cell.angle_gamma   90.00
#
_symmetry.space_group_name_H-M   'P 1'
#
loop_
_entity.id
_entity.type
_entity.pdbx_description
1 polymer ?
#
loop_
_entity_poly.entity_id
_entity_poly.type
_entity_poly.pdbx_seq_one_letter_code
_entity_poly.pdbx_strand_id
1 'polypeptide(L)'
;SCSLTLDNTDGALSPMLASSPYYPNVKPQNRIRVTHRDPSVPGNLLSAENSSFEGGTTGTWTRSASGVTLANSSAQAWTGTKSLSVAWSSSLKAAWIPYAGLVIGRTYTWSAYVYVGGVTGSSVGIGVAGIGASGTRSSWNNTWGRLSYTFVATSANHFLEVSIIGSTTRTDYVDGAMLDEGSTLAAFTTTPAPIVHRFDGYVDEWPIEWPSGGDNDSRSAVRVFDLQSRLSRARTLDSVITETYRLDSPGWHFPLDESSESASAGDRSGSGSTLEARQVNTGGELTFASGTGPGTDGASAPTFAPVDRYNGLYLLGIAPEVDPLGRHRTLSAVALTSTLQHQCIVEWCDAYGVGIILGTNSSGNAVAKWTNPWDTSKNVTVTSASIYADGQTHTFAATLSNDGAGTSTLRLYVDGVERGTAATFTTAAIGYILPQLKRISVGGTAFGDMFTGTISHVAGYGSVLTTLADHHAAASTGFAGDRSDERIERIASWIDFPAALMNLDVGDTTIGHVDSTGKSPWSYMQDVADTEAGVLFIDTTGVLTLHNRTRGYDSAAAVDVSVSAEVIDPDVRLASGIAGVVNDITVSRSGGASVRVVDAASVSTYGVLGESISIIGDSDLDVLNRANWELAMRSTPVVKLPELTLDGLTEPGTAAAVRGLDIGSRVQITGMPSQAPSSAADLRVQGYTERIGAGGWTLTANTTPFLPIAPLILDDDPRGRTDSTNRIAY
;
A
#
# COMPACT_ATOMS: atom_id res chain seq x y z
N SER A 1 -11.84 -11.56 4.30
CA SER A 1 -11.35 -12.96 4.33
C SER A 1 -12.05 -13.82 3.29
N CYS A 2 -11.42 -14.91 2.88
CA CYS A 2 -11.95 -15.89 1.93
C CYS A 2 -11.75 -17.31 2.47
N SER A 3 -12.69 -18.21 2.21
CA SER A 3 -12.55 -19.62 2.52
C SER A 3 -12.66 -20.45 1.24
N LEU A 4 -11.72 -21.35 1.03
CA LEU A 4 -11.61 -22.19 -0.16
C LEU A 4 -11.47 -23.66 0.26
N THR A 5 -12.23 -24.55 -0.38
CA THR A 5 -12.00 -25.99 -0.22
C THR A 5 -11.31 -26.49 -1.49
N LEU A 6 -10.09 -26.97 -1.36
CA LEU A 6 -9.27 -27.44 -2.45
C LEU A 6 -9.11 -28.95 -2.38
N ASP A 7 -9.14 -29.60 -3.55
CA ASP A 7 -8.83 -31.01 -3.67
C ASP A 7 -7.34 -31.25 -3.35
N ASN A 8 -7.05 -32.22 -2.50
CA ASN A 8 -5.71 -32.61 -2.11
C ASN A 8 -5.53 -34.14 -2.15
N THR A 9 -6.33 -34.84 -2.96
CA THR A 9 -6.29 -36.31 -3.08
C THR A 9 -4.93 -36.82 -3.57
N ASP A 10 -4.19 -36.03 -4.32
CA ASP A 10 -2.82 -36.34 -4.76
C ASP A 10 -1.73 -35.90 -3.76
N GLY A 11 -2.11 -35.27 -2.64
CA GLY A 11 -1.18 -34.75 -1.63
C GLY A 11 -0.38 -33.52 -2.07
N ALA A 12 -0.69 -32.92 -3.22
CA ALA A 12 0.09 -31.80 -3.77
C ALA A 12 0.09 -30.57 -2.85
N LEU A 13 -1.01 -30.33 -2.13
CA LEU A 13 -1.18 -29.20 -1.22
C LEU A 13 -0.84 -29.54 0.24
N SER A 14 -0.19 -30.65 0.49
CA SER A 14 0.20 -31.07 1.85
C SER A 14 1.48 -30.35 2.30
N PRO A 15 1.44 -29.54 3.37
CA PRO A 15 2.62 -28.89 3.90
C PRO A 15 3.69 -29.92 4.32
N MET A 16 4.96 -29.60 4.07
CA MET A 16 6.12 -30.42 4.44
C MET A 16 6.15 -31.85 3.86
N LEU A 17 5.24 -32.22 2.98
CA LEU A 17 5.28 -33.50 2.28
C LEU A 17 6.35 -33.45 1.17
N ALA A 18 7.46 -34.15 1.35
CA ALA A 18 8.60 -34.13 0.43
C ALA A 18 8.29 -34.64 -1.00
N SER A 19 7.27 -35.49 -1.15
CA SER A 19 6.79 -35.99 -2.44
C SER A 19 5.83 -35.01 -3.16
N SER A 20 5.38 -33.94 -2.50
CA SER A 20 4.57 -32.92 -3.15
C SER A 20 5.36 -32.22 -4.25
N PRO A 21 4.76 -32.01 -5.46
CA PRO A 21 5.40 -31.27 -6.53
C PRO A 21 5.67 -29.81 -6.16
N TYR A 22 5.02 -29.29 -5.12
CA TYR A 22 5.17 -27.92 -4.63
C TYR A 22 6.05 -27.77 -3.39
N TYR A 23 6.66 -28.88 -2.92
CA TYR A 23 7.60 -28.82 -1.77
C TYR A 23 8.82 -27.95 -2.08
N PRO A 24 9.28 -27.08 -1.18
CA PRO A 24 8.79 -26.77 0.19
C PRO A 24 7.86 -25.54 0.22
N ASN A 25 7.13 -25.25 -0.85
CA ASN A 25 6.44 -23.97 -1.06
C ASN A 25 4.98 -23.95 -0.58
N VAL A 26 4.40 -25.09 -0.15
CA VAL A 26 3.09 -25.12 0.51
C VAL A 26 3.28 -24.71 1.97
N LYS A 27 3.06 -23.43 2.25
CA LYS A 27 3.33 -22.83 3.58
C LYS A 27 2.38 -21.68 3.87
N PRO A 28 2.18 -21.31 5.15
CA PRO A 28 1.48 -20.09 5.52
C PRO A 28 2.04 -18.87 4.82
N GLN A 29 1.21 -17.85 4.63
CA GLN A 29 1.52 -16.61 3.91
C GLN A 29 1.70 -16.76 2.39
N ASN A 30 1.36 -17.91 1.80
CA ASN A 30 1.22 -18.00 0.35
C ASN A 30 0.07 -17.10 -0.10
N ARG A 31 0.31 -16.33 -1.17
CA ARG A 31 -0.71 -15.45 -1.74
C ARG A 31 -1.71 -16.26 -2.57
N ILE A 32 -2.99 -16.03 -2.33
CA ILE A 32 -4.09 -16.57 -3.14
C ILE A 32 -4.88 -15.41 -3.72
N ARG A 33 -5.18 -15.53 -5.00
CA ARG A 33 -6.02 -14.60 -5.74
C ARG A 33 -7.21 -15.33 -6.33
N VAL A 34 -8.42 -14.81 -6.09
CA VAL A 34 -9.64 -15.28 -6.73
C VAL A 34 -9.99 -14.31 -7.84
N THR A 35 -10.06 -14.84 -9.06
CA THR A 35 -10.38 -14.06 -10.25
C THR A 35 -11.46 -14.74 -11.05
N HIS A 36 -12.28 -13.94 -11.73
CA HIS A 36 -13.27 -14.42 -12.68
C HIS A 36 -12.95 -13.87 -14.07
N ARG A 37 -13.11 -14.74 -15.05
CA ARG A 37 -13.13 -14.37 -16.45
C ARG A 37 -14.51 -14.74 -17.02
N ASP A 38 -15.18 -13.76 -17.62
CA ASP A 38 -16.48 -14.00 -18.25
C ASP A 38 -16.28 -14.75 -19.58
N PRO A 39 -16.76 -16.00 -19.70
CA PRO A 39 -16.60 -16.77 -20.93
C PRO A 39 -17.44 -16.24 -22.08
N SER A 40 -18.43 -15.39 -21.83
CA SER A 40 -19.24 -14.73 -22.86
C SER A 40 -18.54 -13.54 -23.50
N VAL A 41 -17.51 -13.00 -22.86
CA VAL A 41 -16.73 -11.88 -23.40
C VAL A 41 -15.54 -12.42 -24.18
N PRO A 42 -15.48 -12.17 -25.50
CA PRO A 42 -14.36 -12.63 -26.32
C PRO A 42 -13.02 -12.12 -25.78
N GLY A 43 -12.02 -12.97 -25.76
CA GLY A 43 -10.69 -12.59 -25.35
C GLY A 43 -9.63 -13.37 -26.09
N ASN A 44 -8.55 -12.71 -26.47
CA ASN A 44 -7.44 -13.33 -27.14
C ASN A 44 -6.28 -13.53 -26.15
N LEU A 45 -5.89 -14.78 -25.95
CA LEU A 45 -4.74 -15.14 -25.12
C LEU A 45 -3.41 -14.92 -25.83
N LEU A 46 -3.43 -14.73 -27.16
CA LEU A 46 -2.24 -14.39 -27.93
C LEU A 46 -1.92 -12.90 -27.80
N SER A 47 -0.63 -12.55 -27.87
CA SER A 47 -0.23 -11.16 -27.99
C SER A 47 -0.73 -10.54 -29.31
N ALA A 48 -0.90 -9.21 -29.33
CA ALA A 48 -1.31 -8.49 -30.54
C ALA A 48 -0.36 -8.78 -31.71
N GLU A 49 0.94 -8.94 -31.44
CA GLU A 49 1.94 -9.26 -32.46
C GLU A 49 1.78 -10.66 -33.06
N ASN A 50 1.33 -11.63 -32.27
CA ASN A 50 1.00 -12.98 -32.74
C ASN A 50 -0.36 -13.08 -33.46
N SER A 51 -1.20 -12.05 -33.27
CA SER A 51 -2.60 -12.05 -33.72
C SER A 51 -2.82 -11.26 -34.99
N SER A 52 -2.29 -10.02 -35.06
CA SER A 52 -2.58 -9.05 -36.14
C SER A 52 -1.35 -8.60 -36.93
N PHE A 53 -0.14 -8.86 -36.41
CA PHE A 53 1.15 -8.57 -37.07
C PHE A 53 1.43 -7.10 -37.40
N GLU A 54 0.66 -6.15 -36.88
CA GLU A 54 0.75 -4.73 -37.21
C GLU A 54 2.06 -4.09 -36.74
N GLY A 55 2.74 -4.64 -35.72
CA GLY A 55 4.06 -4.20 -35.25
C GLY A 55 5.21 -4.47 -36.21
N GLY A 56 4.97 -5.20 -37.32
CA GLY A 56 5.95 -5.41 -38.40
C GLY A 56 6.87 -6.60 -38.16
N THR A 57 6.62 -7.43 -37.16
CA THR A 57 7.35 -8.70 -36.90
C THR A 57 6.48 -9.92 -37.17
N THR A 58 7.04 -11.12 -37.03
CA THR A 58 6.31 -12.36 -37.07
C THR A 58 5.91 -12.88 -35.67
N GLY A 59 6.10 -12.06 -34.63
CA GLY A 59 5.91 -12.46 -33.27
C GLY A 59 6.73 -13.71 -32.91
N THR A 60 6.11 -14.64 -32.16
CA THR A 60 6.73 -15.93 -31.80
C THR A 60 6.45 -17.07 -32.79
N TRP A 61 5.84 -16.75 -33.93
CA TRP A 61 5.59 -17.76 -34.93
C TRP A 61 6.88 -18.40 -35.41
N THR A 62 6.85 -19.72 -35.50
CA THR A 62 7.98 -20.56 -35.91
C THR A 62 7.51 -21.62 -36.92
N ARG A 63 8.46 -22.36 -37.48
CA ARG A 63 8.20 -23.40 -38.50
C ARG A 63 8.41 -24.79 -37.93
N SER A 64 7.60 -25.75 -38.38
CA SER A 64 7.71 -27.17 -38.00
C SER A 64 8.93 -27.85 -38.62
N ALA A 65 9.41 -27.38 -39.78
CA ALA A 65 10.53 -27.99 -40.50
C ALA A 65 11.08 -27.02 -41.58
N SER A 66 12.22 -27.41 -42.21
CA SER A 66 12.71 -26.75 -43.41
C SER A 66 11.66 -26.80 -44.54
N GLY A 67 11.60 -25.75 -45.38
CA GLY A 67 10.59 -25.65 -46.44
C GLY A 67 9.34 -24.86 -46.05
N VAL A 68 9.38 -24.15 -44.93
CA VAL A 68 8.43 -23.10 -44.57
C VAL A 68 9.21 -21.83 -44.32
N THR A 69 8.80 -20.73 -44.98
CA THR A 69 9.37 -19.38 -44.71
C THR A 69 8.26 -18.50 -44.21
N LEU A 70 8.53 -17.83 -43.08
CA LEU A 70 7.63 -16.90 -42.41
C LEU A 70 8.16 -15.47 -42.56
N ALA A 71 7.28 -14.54 -42.92
CA ALA A 71 7.62 -13.12 -42.99
C ALA A 71 6.39 -12.27 -42.67
N ASN A 72 6.60 -11.10 -42.09
CA ASN A 72 5.56 -10.09 -42.01
C ASN A 72 5.32 -9.52 -43.41
N SER A 73 4.09 -9.30 -43.82
CA SER A 73 3.75 -8.91 -45.18
C SER A 73 2.57 -7.94 -45.24
N SER A 74 2.62 -7.02 -46.17
CA SER A 74 1.51 -6.12 -46.51
C SER A 74 0.82 -6.52 -47.83
N ALA A 75 1.15 -7.68 -48.41
CA ALA A 75 0.57 -8.12 -49.71
C ALA A 75 -0.90 -8.51 -49.58
N GLN A 76 -1.28 -9.11 -48.44
CA GLN A 76 -2.65 -9.46 -48.09
C GLN A 76 -2.83 -9.16 -46.58
N ALA A 77 -3.93 -8.56 -46.16
CA ALA A 77 -4.33 -8.40 -44.77
C ALA A 77 -5.84 -8.65 -44.64
N TRP A 78 -6.27 -9.33 -43.59
CA TRP A 78 -7.70 -9.49 -43.26
C TRP A 78 -8.16 -8.28 -42.45
N THR A 79 -7.34 -7.86 -41.50
CA THR A 79 -7.57 -6.66 -40.68
C THR A 79 -6.30 -5.83 -40.61
N GLY A 80 -6.44 -4.51 -40.48
CA GLY A 80 -5.29 -3.61 -40.49
C GLY A 80 -4.56 -3.58 -41.83
N THR A 81 -3.24 -3.60 -41.80
CA THR A 81 -2.36 -3.44 -42.97
C THR A 81 -1.33 -4.57 -43.16
N LYS A 82 -1.21 -5.47 -42.20
CA LYS A 82 -0.19 -6.52 -42.14
C LYS A 82 -0.81 -7.90 -41.92
N SER A 83 -0.05 -8.92 -42.28
CA SER A 83 -0.34 -10.31 -41.97
C SER A 83 0.95 -11.15 -41.94
N LEU A 84 0.86 -12.40 -41.50
CA LEU A 84 1.94 -13.36 -41.65
C LEU A 84 1.86 -14.02 -43.02
N SER A 85 2.86 -13.80 -43.85
CA SER A 85 3.02 -14.62 -45.06
C SER A 85 3.72 -15.92 -44.70
N VAL A 86 3.17 -17.02 -45.21
CA VAL A 86 3.68 -18.37 -45.03
C VAL A 86 3.95 -18.98 -46.42
N ALA A 87 5.23 -18.99 -46.79
CA ALA A 87 5.65 -19.59 -48.07
C ALA A 87 6.01 -21.07 -47.86
N TRP A 88 5.33 -21.93 -48.60
CA TRP A 88 5.48 -23.37 -48.54
C TRP A 88 6.28 -23.87 -49.72
N SER A 89 7.26 -24.76 -49.53
CA SER A 89 8.03 -25.42 -50.57
C SER A 89 7.78 -26.93 -50.65
N SER A 90 6.95 -27.48 -49.77
CA SER A 90 6.58 -28.90 -49.77
C SER A 90 5.32 -29.14 -48.96
N SER A 91 4.69 -30.32 -49.11
CA SER A 91 3.51 -30.77 -48.38
C SER A 91 3.78 -31.14 -46.92
N LEU A 92 2.69 -31.22 -46.12
CA LEU A 92 2.70 -31.69 -44.71
C LEU A 92 3.64 -30.90 -43.81
N LYS A 93 3.59 -29.58 -43.90
CA LYS A 93 4.34 -28.64 -43.07
C LYS A 93 3.38 -27.73 -42.31
N ALA A 94 3.86 -27.15 -41.23
CA ALA A 94 3.09 -26.22 -40.41
C ALA A 94 3.87 -25.00 -40.03
N ALA A 95 3.16 -23.89 -39.87
CA ALA A 95 3.56 -22.71 -39.11
C ALA A 95 2.97 -22.81 -37.69
N TRP A 96 3.75 -22.57 -36.66
CA TRP A 96 3.39 -22.79 -35.27
C TRP A 96 3.50 -21.53 -34.42
N ILE A 97 2.58 -21.39 -33.48
CA ILE A 97 2.77 -20.52 -32.31
C ILE A 97 3.07 -21.43 -31.12
N PRO A 98 4.27 -21.38 -30.51
CA PRO A 98 4.48 -21.99 -29.21
C PRO A 98 3.70 -21.20 -28.18
N TYR A 99 2.77 -21.84 -27.49
CA TYR A 99 1.99 -21.20 -26.44
C TYR A 99 2.18 -21.94 -25.12
N ALA A 100 2.49 -21.18 -24.06
CA ALA A 100 2.63 -21.66 -22.69
C ALA A 100 1.58 -21.00 -21.80
N GLY A 101 1.10 -21.72 -20.79
CA GLY A 101 0.13 -21.17 -19.82
C GLY A 101 -1.30 -21.68 -19.99
N LEU A 102 -1.52 -22.75 -20.77
CA LEU A 102 -2.81 -23.43 -20.76
C LEU A 102 -3.04 -24.17 -19.45
N VAL A 103 -4.28 -24.19 -19.00
CA VAL A 103 -4.69 -24.97 -17.83
C VAL A 103 -5.14 -26.36 -18.33
N ILE A 104 -4.47 -27.41 -17.82
CA ILE A 104 -4.78 -28.79 -18.19
C ILE A 104 -6.22 -29.13 -17.84
N GLY A 105 -6.91 -29.78 -18.76
CA GLY A 105 -8.33 -30.16 -18.63
C GLY A 105 -9.32 -29.08 -19.05
N ARG A 106 -8.90 -27.84 -19.30
CA ARG A 106 -9.79 -26.80 -19.84
C ARG A 106 -9.89 -26.85 -21.34
N THR A 107 -11.05 -26.41 -21.83
CA THR A 107 -11.35 -26.34 -23.28
C THR A 107 -10.92 -24.97 -23.81
N TYR A 108 -10.28 -25.00 -24.99
CA TYR A 108 -9.86 -23.80 -25.71
C TYR A 108 -10.28 -23.88 -27.16
N THR A 109 -10.54 -22.72 -27.76
CA THR A 109 -10.80 -22.61 -29.22
C THR A 109 -9.69 -21.79 -29.87
N TRP A 110 -8.90 -22.47 -30.70
CA TRP A 110 -7.88 -21.87 -31.54
C TRP A 110 -8.49 -21.50 -32.89
N SER A 111 -8.27 -20.28 -33.39
CA SER A 111 -8.79 -19.85 -34.69
C SER A 111 -7.85 -18.85 -35.36
N ALA A 112 -7.90 -18.81 -36.69
CA ALA A 112 -7.17 -17.81 -37.49
C ALA A 112 -7.91 -17.55 -38.81
N TYR A 113 -7.80 -16.36 -39.33
CA TYR A 113 -8.17 -16.08 -40.71
C TYR A 113 -6.99 -16.44 -41.61
N VAL A 114 -7.31 -17.14 -42.72
CA VAL A 114 -6.32 -17.64 -43.66
C VAL A 114 -6.74 -17.26 -45.08
N TYR A 115 -5.80 -16.63 -45.81
CA TYR A 115 -5.92 -16.43 -47.25
C TYR A 115 -5.11 -17.51 -47.95
N VAL A 116 -5.78 -18.33 -48.75
CA VAL A 116 -5.16 -19.45 -49.46
C VAL A 116 -4.81 -19.02 -50.87
N GLY A 117 -3.52 -19.05 -51.19
CA GLY A 117 -3.04 -18.72 -52.54
C GLY A 117 -3.55 -19.72 -53.61
N GLY A 118 -4.06 -19.24 -54.74
CA GLY A 118 -4.88 -19.93 -55.73
C GLY A 118 -4.29 -21.15 -56.40
N VAL A 119 -4.21 -22.32 -55.73
CA VAL A 119 -3.84 -23.60 -56.31
C VAL A 119 -4.94 -24.61 -56.02
N THR A 120 -5.53 -25.14 -57.08
CA THR A 120 -6.59 -26.14 -57.01
C THR A 120 -6.09 -27.44 -56.40
N GLY A 121 -6.84 -28.00 -55.44
CA GLY A 121 -6.54 -29.30 -54.82
C GLY A 121 -5.66 -29.21 -53.54
N SER A 122 -5.31 -28.01 -53.09
CA SER A 122 -4.61 -27.81 -51.83
C SER A 122 -5.47 -27.05 -50.83
N SER A 123 -5.37 -27.39 -49.56
CA SER A 123 -6.09 -26.74 -48.49
C SER A 123 -5.13 -26.39 -47.33
N VAL A 124 -5.56 -25.46 -46.47
CA VAL A 124 -4.92 -25.15 -45.20
C VAL A 124 -5.78 -25.71 -44.09
N GLY A 125 -5.19 -26.36 -43.14
CA GLY A 125 -5.82 -26.83 -41.92
C GLY A 125 -5.35 -26.04 -40.70
N ILE A 126 -6.11 -26.12 -39.63
CA ILE A 126 -5.77 -25.58 -38.33
C ILE A 126 -5.85 -26.68 -37.28
N GLY A 127 -4.99 -26.65 -36.27
CA GLY A 127 -4.95 -27.70 -35.24
C GLY A 127 -4.03 -27.38 -34.09
N VAL A 128 -3.78 -28.36 -33.23
CA VAL A 128 -2.85 -28.29 -32.11
C VAL A 128 -1.95 -29.51 -32.14
N ALA A 129 -0.66 -29.27 -32.23
CA ALA A 129 0.31 -30.37 -32.34
C ALA A 129 0.29 -31.25 -31.08
N GLY A 130 0.22 -32.58 -31.29
CA GLY A 130 0.18 -33.55 -30.17
C GLY A 130 -1.20 -33.86 -29.62
N ILE A 131 -2.26 -33.10 -29.98
CA ILE A 131 -3.64 -33.38 -29.57
C ILE A 131 -4.44 -33.97 -30.73
N GLY A 132 -4.18 -33.55 -31.92
CA GLY A 132 -4.84 -34.01 -33.13
C GLY A 132 -4.73 -32.98 -34.24
N ALA A 133 -4.51 -33.44 -35.43
CA ALA A 133 -4.36 -32.64 -36.63
C ALA A 133 -5.57 -32.84 -37.53
N SER A 134 -6.67 -32.21 -37.24
CA SER A 134 -7.71 -32.01 -38.26
C SER A 134 -8.82 -31.11 -37.74
N GLY A 135 -8.43 -29.90 -37.44
CA GLY A 135 -9.42 -28.84 -37.44
C GLY A 135 -10.03 -28.66 -38.82
N THR A 136 -10.92 -27.73 -38.93
CA THR A 136 -11.57 -27.32 -40.15
C THR A 136 -10.52 -27.05 -41.24
N ARG A 137 -10.79 -27.52 -42.45
CA ARG A 137 -9.93 -27.29 -43.62
C ARG A 137 -10.54 -26.22 -44.51
N SER A 138 -9.69 -25.39 -45.14
CA SER A 138 -10.16 -24.39 -46.09
C SER A 138 -10.83 -25.05 -47.31
N SER A 139 -11.97 -24.52 -47.72
CA SER A 139 -12.68 -24.86 -48.95
C SER A 139 -12.64 -23.73 -49.96
N TRP A 140 -11.84 -22.68 -49.72
CA TRP A 140 -11.77 -21.45 -50.52
C TRP A 140 -10.36 -21.18 -51.01
N ASN A 141 -10.24 -20.42 -52.11
CA ASN A 141 -8.99 -19.94 -52.66
C ASN A 141 -9.09 -18.45 -53.02
N ASN A 142 -7.98 -17.73 -52.97
CA ASN A 142 -7.88 -16.31 -53.29
C ASN A 142 -8.85 -15.42 -52.50
N THR A 143 -9.22 -15.83 -51.28
CA THR A 143 -10.06 -15.08 -50.38
C THR A 143 -9.73 -15.44 -48.95
N TRP A 144 -10.12 -14.59 -48.02
CA TRP A 144 -9.99 -14.82 -46.58
C TRP A 144 -11.13 -15.69 -46.06
N GLY A 145 -10.81 -16.62 -45.18
CA GLY A 145 -11.79 -17.39 -44.44
C GLY A 145 -11.24 -17.74 -43.05
N ARG A 146 -12.13 -17.90 -42.10
CA ARG A 146 -11.75 -18.24 -40.72
C ARG A 146 -11.79 -19.76 -40.51
N LEU A 147 -10.71 -20.29 -39.99
CA LEU A 147 -10.59 -21.67 -39.51
C LEU A 147 -10.62 -21.68 -37.99
N SER A 148 -11.13 -22.75 -37.38
CA SER A 148 -11.14 -22.94 -35.95
C SER A 148 -10.95 -24.40 -35.55
N TYR A 149 -10.39 -24.61 -34.37
CA TYR A 149 -10.21 -25.92 -33.76
C TYR A 149 -10.40 -25.79 -32.23
N THR A 150 -11.36 -26.55 -31.70
CA THR A 150 -11.63 -26.63 -30.28
C THR A 150 -10.96 -27.86 -29.69
N PHE A 151 -10.25 -27.72 -28.58
CA PHE A 151 -9.51 -28.79 -27.93
C PHE A 151 -9.54 -28.67 -26.40
N VAL A 152 -9.29 -29.80 -25.73
CA VAL A 152 -9.02 -29.82 -24.28
C VAL A 152 -7.50 -29.85 -24.08
N ALA A 153 -6.97 -28.96 -23.27
CA ALA A 153 -5.54 -28.90 -23.01
C ALA A 153 -5.07 -30.13 -22.22
N THR A 154 -4.09 -30.83 -22.74
CA THR A 154 -3.45 -32.01 -22.12
C THR A 154 -2.08 -31.68 -21.53
N SER A 155 -1.58 -30.47 -21.80
CA SER A 155 -0.34 -29.92 -21.30
C SER A 155 -0.49 -28.40 -21.12
N ALA A 156 0.31 -27.80 -20.25
CA ALA A 156 0.41 -26.34 -20.16
C ALA A 156 1.07 -25.70 -21.39
N ASN A 157 1.79 -26.47 -22.18
CA ASN A 157 2.51 -26.01 -23.37
C ASN A 157 2.04 -26.77 -24.59
N HIS A 158 1.58 -26.05 -25.62
CA HIS A 158 1.17 -26.59 -26.90
C HIS A 158 1.69 -25.73 -28.05
N PHE A 159 1.76 -26.34 -29.26
CA PHE A 159 1.98 -25.62 -30.50
C PHE A 159 0.65 -25.50 -31.23
N LEU A 160 0.17 -24.27 -31.37
CA LEU A 160 -1.00 -23.95 -32.21
C LEU A 160 -0.55 -23.91 -33.65
N GLU A 161 -1.16 -24.71 -34.54
CA GLU A 161 -0.66 -24.89 -35.89
C GLU A 161 -1.62 -24.41 -36.97
N VAL A 162 -1.04 -23.85 -38.02
CA VAL A 162 -1.64 -23.72 -39.35
C VAL A 162 -0.81 -24.56 -40.29
N SER A 163 -1.42 -25.56 -40.95
CA SER A 163 -0.74 -26.58 -41.74
C SER A 163 -1.22 -26.63 -43.18
N ILE A 164 -0.30 -26.88 -44.10
CA ILE A 164 -0.65 -27.11 -45.52
C ILE A 164 -0.98 -28.60 -45.75
N ILE A 165 -2.00 -28.83 -46.53
CA ILE A 165 -2.45 -30.15 -46.96
C ILE A 165 -2.48 -30.16 -48.48
N GLY A 166 -1.74 -31.11 -49.09
CA GLY A 166 -1.51 -31.18 -50.53
C GLY A 166 -0.09 -30.76 -50.92
N SER A 167 0.31 -31.03 -52.14
CA SER A 167 1.70 -30.89 -52.58
C SER A 167 1.83 -29.70 -53.54
N THR A 168 2.14 -28.51 -53.02
CA THR A 168 2.42 -27.35 -53.90
C THR A 168 3.29 -26.30 -53.23
N THR A 169 4.13 -25.67 -54.03
CA THR A 169 4.83 -24.46 -53.68
C THR A 169 3.88 -23.27 -53.83
N ARG A 170 3.58 -22.56 -52.72
CA ARG A 170 2.71 -21.39 -52.72
C ARG A 170 2.96 -20.49 -51.50
N THR A 171 2.37 -19.32 -51.49
CA THR A 171 2.32 -18.45 -50.34
C THR A 171 0.88 -18.26 -49.88
N ASP A 172 0.61 -18.59 -48.63
CA ASP A 172 -0.64 -18.30 -47.95
C ASP A 172 -0.40 -17.17 -46.94
N TYR A 173 -1.47 -16.57 -46.43
CA TYR A 173 -1.37 -15.51 -45.44
C TYR A 173 -2.27 -15.88 -44.26
N VAL A 174 -1.78 -15.57 -43.06
CA VAL A 174 -2.48 -15.77 -41.79
C VAL A 174 -2.63 -14.45 -41.09
N ASP A 175 -3.81 -14.18 -40.58
CA ASP A 175 -4.13 -12.95 -39.86
C ASP A 175 -5.27 -13.21 -38.86
N GLY A 176 -5.54 -12.29 -37.96
CA GLY A 176 -6.62 -12.42 -36.98
C GLY A 176 -6.53 -13.74 -36.18
N ALA A 177 -5.33 -14.13 -35.81
CA ALA A 177 -5.08 -15.31 -34.98
C ALA A 177 -5.59 -15.10 -33.54
N MET A 178 -6.34 -16.08 -33.03
CA MET A 178 -6.98 -15.95 -31.71
C MET A 178 -7.04 -17.32 -31.01
N LEU A 179 -6.56 -17.31 -29.76
CA LEU A 179 -6.78 -18.42 -28.81
C LEU A 179 -7.70 -17.90 -27.71
N ASP A 180 -8.84 -18.50 -27.55
CA ASP A 180 -9.80 -18.15 -26.49
C ASP A 180 -10.11 -19.35 -25.60
N GLU A 181 -10.42 -19.12 -24.35
CA GLU A 181 -10.88 -20.16 -23.43
C GLU A 181 -12.39 -20.40 -23.65
N GLY A 182 -12.77 -21.64 -23.85
CA GLY A 182 -14.14 -22.04 -24.09
C GLY A 182 -14.29 -22.83 -25.41
N SER A 183 -15.50 -23.36 -25.65
CA SER A 183 -15.82 -24.16 -26.81
C SER A 183 -16.47 -23.37 -27.96
N THR A 184 -16.79 -22.09 -27.73
CA THR A 184 -17.48 -21.25 -28.71
C THR A 184 -16.48 -20.43 -29.52
N LEU A 185 -16.67 -20.41 -30.85
CA LEU A 185 -15.91 -19.54 -31.73
C LEU A 185 -16.39 -18.10 -31.59
N ALA A 186 -15.67 -17.29 -30.80
CA ALA A 186 -15.99 -15.90 -30.54
C ALA A 186 -15.56 -14.97 -31.69
N ALA A 187 -16.06 -13.73 -31.70
CA ALA A 187 -15.59 -12.69 -32.60
C ALA A 187 -14.11 -12.38 -32.35
N PHE A 188 -13.37 -12.06 -33.42
CA PHE A 188 -11.96 -11.75 -33.29
C PHE A 188 -11.74 -10.47 -32.46
N THR A 189 -10.78 -10.53 -31.56
CA THR A 189 -10.24 -9.41 -30.83
C THR A 189 -8.73 -9.59 -30.64
N THR A 190 -8.00 -8.48 -30.50
CA THR A 190 -6.58 -8.49 -30.13
C THR A 190 -6.35 -8.34 -28.64
N THR A 191 -7.41 -8.05 -27.87
CA THR A 191 -7.34 -7.85 -26.43
C THR A 191 -7.69 -9.10 -25.65
N PRO A 192 -7.03 -9.39 -24.53
CA PRO A 192 -7.48 -10.45 -23.63
C PRO A 192 -8.84 -10.12 -23.03
N ALA A 193 -9.64 -11.15 -22.72
CA ALA A 193 -10.86 -10.95 -21.97
C ALA A 193 -10.56 -10.30 -20.62
N PRO A 194 -11.38 -9.37 -20.16
CA PRO A 194 -11.18 -8.72 -18.88
C PRO A 194 -11.24 -9.75 -17.75
N ILE A 195 -10.30 -9.64 -16.83
CA ILE A 195 -10.27 -10.44 -15.59
C ILE A 195 -10.84 -9.58 -14.48
N VAL A 196 -11.90 -10.05 -13.84
CA VAL A 196 -12.46 -9.41 -12.65
C VAL A 196 -11.80 -10.05 -11.42
N HIS A 197 -11.13 -9.24 -10.63
CA HIS A 197 -10.57 -9.65 -9.37
C HIS A 197 -11.67 -9.64 -8.30
N ARG A 198 -11.77 -10.70 -7.50
CA ARG A 198 -12.76 -10.80 -6.43
C ARG A 198 -12.16 -10.88 -5.07
N PHE A 199 -10.94 -11.39 -4.95
CA PHE A 199 -10.22 -11.46 -3.70
C PHE A 199 -8.72 -11.63 -3.94
N ASP A 200 -7.92 -11.00 -3.10
CA ASP A 200 -6.48 -11.18 -3.02
C ASP A 200 -6.08 -11.24 -1.54
N GLY A 201 -5.34 -12.26 -1.15
CA GLY A 201 -4.99 -12.43 0.26
C GLY A 201 -3.93 -13.50 0.50
N TYR A 202 -3.72 -13.82 1.76
CA TYR A 202 -2.64 -14.66 2.25
C TYR A 202 -3.20 -15.80 3.09
N VAL A 203 -2.70 -17.00 2.83
CA VAL A 203 -3.11 -18.21 3.56
C VAL A 203 -2.64 -18.13 5.01
N ASP A 204 -3.55 -18.37 5.94
CA ASP A 204 -3.22 -18.48 7.36
C ASP A 204 -2.60 -19.85 7.68
N GLU A 205 -3.29 -20.91 7.25
CA GLU A 205 -2.85 -22.29 7.41
C GLU A 205 -3.28 -23.17 6.22
N TRP A 206 -2.59 -24.27 6.04
CA TRP A 206 -2.92 -25.33 5.09
C TRP A 206 -3.38 -26.58 5.86
N PRO A 207 -4.65 -26.69 6.24
CA PRO A 207 -5.17 -27.89 6.89
C PRO A 207 -5.25 -29.03 5.88
N ILE A 208 -5.06 -30.26 6.37
CA ILE A 208 -5.30 -31.48 5.61
C ILE A 208 -6.45 -32.20 6.29
N GLU A 209 -7.51 -32.46 5.55
CA GLU A 209 -8.72 -33.11 6.07
C GLU A 209 -8.99 -34.38 5.28
N TRP A 210 -9.44 -35.43 5.97
CA TRP A 210 -9.91 -36.70 5.41
C TRP A 210 -11.32 -36.99 5.91
N PRO A 211 -12.36 -36.35 5.33
CA PRO A 211 -13.74 -36.47 5.86
C PRO A 211 -14.28 -37.87 5.96
N SER A 212 -13.93 -38.74 5.03
CA SER A 212 -14.32 -40.17 5.06
C SER A 212 -13.20 -41.09 5.56
N GLY A 213 -12.07 -40.55 6.00
CA GLY A 213 -10.94 -41.32 6.55
C GLY A 213 -10.10 -42.07 5.53
N GLY A 214 -10.26 -41.79 4.24
CA GLY A 214 -9.52 -42.42 3.15
C GLY A 214 -8.72 -41.45 2.28
N ASP A 215 -7.68 -41.96 1.62
CA ASP A 215 -6.79 -41.16 0.77
C ASP A 215 -7.53 -40.49 -0.40
N ASN A 216 -8.64 -41.09 -0.86
CA ASN A 216 -9.42 -40.61 -2.02
C ASN A 216 -10.35 -39.43 -1.71
N ASP A 217 -10.36 -38.90 -0.47
CA ASP A 217 -11.21 -37.80 -0.04
C ASP A 217 -10.39 -36.76 0.72
N SER A 218 -9.11 -36.70 0.46
CA SER A 218 -8.25 -35.67 1.04
C SER A 218 -8.52 -34.29 0.45
N ARG A 219 -8.73 -33.30 1.32
CA ARG A 219 -8.93 -31.91 0.92
C ARG A 219 -8.22 -30.96 1.85
N SER A 220 -8.06 -29.72 1.39
CA SER A 220 -7.55 -28.62 2.21
C SER A 220 -8.60 -27.51 2.25
N ALA A 221 -9.18 -27.26 3.44
CA ALA A 221 -10.13 -26.18 3.69
C ALA A 221 -9.37 -24.92 4.11
N VAL A 222 -8.83 -24.23 3.13
CA VAL A 222 -7.89 -23.10 3.31
C VAL A 222 -8.64 -21.84 3.73
N ARG A 223 -8.15 -21.19 4.77
CA ARG A 223 -8.55 -19.85 5.19
C ARG A 223 -7.55 -18.83 4.68
N VAL A 224 -8.05 -17.80 4.03
CA VAL A 224 -7.24 -16.73 3.42
C VAL A 224 -7.67 -15.40 3.99
N PHE A 225 -6.74 -14.64 4.50
CA PHE A 225 -6.97 -13.29 5.00
C PHE A 225 -6.39 -12.28 4.03
N ASP A 226 -7.06 -11.16 3.90
CA ASP A 226 -6.59 -10.03 3.12
C ASP A 226 -5.44 -9.28 3.82
N LEU A 227 -4.97 -8.24 3.18
CA LEU A 227 -3.88 -7.40 3.66
C LEU A 227 -4.21 -6.68 4.99
N GLN A 228 -5.49 -6.39 5.27
CA GLN A 228 -5.94 -5.82 6.53
C GLN A 228 -5.48 -6.65 7.74
N SER A 229 -5.61 -7.98 7.65
CA SER A 229 -5.18 -8.88 8.72
C SER A 229 -3.66 -8.80 8.98
N ARG A 230 -2.86 -8.60 7.93
CA ARG A 230 -1.41 -8.40 8.08
C ARG A 230 -1.08 -7.07 8.73
N LEU A 231 -1.73 -5.99 8.31
CA LEU A 231 -1.56 -4.65 8.89
C LEU A 231 -1.99 -4.61 10.37
N SER A 232 -3.07 -5.33 10.72
CA SER A 232 -3.54 -5.45 12.10
C SER A 232 -2.62 -6.27 13.00
N ARG A 233 -1.88 -7.24 12.42
CA ARG A 233 -0.92 -8.10 13.13
C ARG A 233 0.53 -7.60 13.00
N ALA A 234 0.75 -6.49 12.30
CA ALA A 234 2.05 -5.86 12.24
C ALA A 234 2.50 -5.44 13.66
N ARG A 235 3.79 -5.17 13.82
CA ARG A 235 4.27 -4.62 15.10
C ARG A 235 3.46 -3.39 15.49
N THR A 236 3.22 -3.20 16.77
CA THR A 236 2.68 -1.94 17.27
C THR A 236 3.67 -0.81 16.99
N LEU A 237 3.14 0.36 16.73
CA LEU A 237 3.94 1.55 16.51
C LEU A 237 4.54 2.04 17.83
N ASP A 238 5.71 2.60 17.76
CA ASP A 238 6.30 3.44 18.79
C ASP A 238 5.84 4.91 18.61
N SER A 239 6.43 5.85 19.34
CA SER A 239 6.15 7.26 19.14
C SER A 239 6.48 7.72 17.71
N VAL A 240 5.83 8.78 17.24
CA VAL A 240 6.04 9.37 15.91
C VAL A 240 7.52 9.66 15.65
N ILE A 241 8.24 10.13 16.69
CA ILE A 241 9.68 10.42 16.59
C ILE A 241 10.46 9.12 16.38
N THR A 242 10.19 8.10 17.20
CA THR A 242 10.87 6.80 17.10
C THR A 242 10.64 6.14 15.74
N GLU A 243 9.40 6.19 15.23
CA GLU A 243 9.08 5.64 13.91
C GLU A 243 9.81 6.41 12.79
N THR A 244 9.86 7.73 12.88
CA THR A 244 10.56 8.57 11.90
C THR A 244 12.07 8.30 11.91
N TYR A 245 12.69 8.19 13.10
CA TYR A 245 14.10 7.88 13.22
C TYR A 245 14.44 6.48 12.67
N ARG A 246 13.53 5.52 12.83
CA ARG A 246 13.69 4.14 12.34
C ARG A 246 13.78 4.06 10.82
N LEU A 247 13.12 4.96 10.07
CA LEU A 247 13.19 5.01 8.60
C LEU A 247 14.63 5.19 8.10
N ASP A 248 15.45 5.92 8.85
CA ASP A 248 16.85 6.17 8.50
C ASP A 248 17.80 5.08 8.99
N SER A 249 17.26 3.99 9.54
CA SER A 249 18.02 2.82 10.01
C SER A 249 19.15 3.16 10.99
N PRO A 250 18.84 3.71 12.17
CA PRO A 250 19.83 4.07 13.16
C PRO A 250 20.63 2.84 13.60
N GLY A 251 21.93 2.99 13.75
CA GLY A 251 22.75 1.93 14.35
C GLY A 251 22.47 1.77 15.85
N TRP A 252 22.03 2.82 16.49
CA TRP A 252 21.53 2.85 17.86
C TRP A 252 20.59 4.05 18.04
N HIS A 253 19.55 3.88 18.88
CA HIS A 253 18.57 4.91 19.19
C HIS A 253 18.03 4.73 20.60
N PHE A 254 18.23 5.72 21.45
CA PHE A 254 17.74 5.77 22.83
C PHE A 254 16.68 6.87 22.94
N PRO A 255 15.39 6.55 22.99
CA PRO A 255 14.32 7.52 23.20
C PRO A 255 14.42 8.22 24.55
N LEU A 256 14.95 7.53 25.57
CA LEU A 256 15.03 7.98 26.97
C LEU A 256 13.64 8.17 27.59
N ASP A 257 12.69 7.30 27.21
CA ASP A 257 11.29 7.28 27.64
C ASP A 257 11.02 6.32 28.82
N GLU A 258 12.08 5.89 29.49
CA GLU A 258 11.99 4.97 30.61
C GLU A 258 11.23 5.54 31.81
N SER A 259 10.63 4.63 32.59
CA SER A 259 9.93 5.01 33.83
C SER A 259 10.88 5.54 34.92
N SER A 260 10.31 6.24 35.89
CA SER A 260 11.08 6.84 37.02
C SER A 260 11.87 5.84 37.84
N GLU A 261 11.51 4.56 37.82
CA GLU A 261 12.20 3.47 38.53
C GLU A 261 13.43 2.95 37.76
N SER A 262 13.68 3.44 36.54
CA SER A 262 14.74 2.93 35.68
C SER A 262 16.12 3.43 36.14
N ALA A 263 17.10 2.55 36.03
CA ALA A 263 18.52 2.82 36.28
C ALA A 263 19.36 2.90 34.99
N SER A 264 18.75 2.55 33.85
CA SER A 264 19.39 2.49 32.54
C SER A 264 18.40 2.81 31.44
N ALA A 265 18.91 3.20 30.28
CA ALA A 265 18.09 3.43 29.07
C ALA A 265 18.33 2.33 28.03
N GLY A 266 17.26 1.92 27.35
CA GLY A 266 17.26 0.83 26.37
C GLY A 266 17.31 1.34 24.93
N ASP A 267 18.01 0.61 24.07
CA ASP A 267 18.07 0.87 22.63
C ASP A 267 16.81 0.39 21.91
N ARG A 268 16.28 1.19 21.00
CA ARG A 268 15.13 0.88 20.14
C ARG A 268 15.51 0.58 18.69
N SER A 269 16.79 0.64 18.33
CA SER A 269 17.24 0.28 16.97
C SER A 269 17.27 -1.23 16.72
N GLY A 270 17.25 -2.02 17.82
CA GLY A 270 17.42 -3.47 17.77
C GLY A 270 18.88 -3.94 17.99
N SER A 271 19.81 -3.02 18.30
CA SER A 271 21.21 -3.38 18.60
C SER A 271 21.37 -4.08 19.94
N GLY A 272 20.39 -3.92 20.85
CA GLY A 272 20.43 -4.47 22.20
C GLY A 272 21.38 -3.74 23.16
N SER A 273 21.82 -2.54 22.80
CA SER A 273 22.68 -1.71 23.63
C SER A 273 21.91 -1.09 24.81
N THR A 274 22.63 -0.71 25.87
CA THR A 274 22.06 0.02 27.02
C THR A 274 22.96 1.18 27.42
N LEU A 275 22.34 2.23 27.98
CA LEU A 275 23.05 3.33 28.64
C LEU A 275 22.84 3.21 30.15
N GLU A 276 23.89 3.30 30.93
CA GLU A 276 23.87 3.24 32.39
C GLU A 276 24.29 4.58 33.00
N ALA A 277 23.68 4.95 34.12
CA ALA A 277 24.09 6.15 34.85
C ALA A 277 25.52 6.03 35.40
N ARG A 278 26.32 7.07 35.20
CA ARG A 278 27.70 7.19 35.69
C ARG A 278 27.89 8.52 36.39
N GLN A 279 28.63 8.48 37.48
CA GLN A 279 28.97 9.63 38.28
C GLN A 279 30.34 10.21 37.87
N VAL A 280 30.38 11.52 37.66
CA VAL A 280 31.64 12.30 37.61
C VAL A 280 31.76 13.11 38.86
N ASN A 281 32.87 12.91 39.57
CA ASN A 281 33.16 13.46 40.89
C ASN A 281 32.02 13.19 41.90
N THR A 282 31.33 14.20 42.45
CA THR A 282 30.30 14.01 43.48
C THR A 282 29.07 14.88 43.25
N GLY A 283 27.91 14.35 43.63
CA GLY A 283 26.62 15.07 43.63
C GLY A 283 25.96 15.15 42.24
N GLY A 284 24.90 15.92 42.19
CA GLY A 284 23.99 15.98 41.03
C GLY A 284 22.97 14.83 41.01
N GLU A 285 21.95 15.00 40.20
CA GLU A 285 20.84 14.04 40.05
C GLU A 285 20.59 13.78 38.59
N LEU A 286 20.18 12.54 38.29
CA LEU A 286 19.61 12.08 37.01
C LEU A 286 18.35 11.32 37.34
N THR A 287 17.21 11.85 36.90
CA THR A 287 15.92 11.28 37.22
C THR A 287 15.14 11.00 35.93
N PHE A 288 14.83 9.75 35.65
CA PHE A 288 14.00 9.38 34.51
C PHE A 288 12.55 9.82 34.70
N ALA A 289 11.83 10.03 33.61
CA ALA A 289 10.41 10.41 33.57
C ALA A 289 10.05 11.65 34.41
N SER A 290 11.00 12.57 34.63
CA SER A 290 10.81 13.72 35.52
C SER A 290 10.77 15.07 34.80
N GLY A 291 11.22 15.11 33.55
CA GLY A 291 11.30 16.33 32.77
C GLY A 291 10.34 16.32 31.57
N THR A 292 10.23 17.51 30.96
CA THR A 292 9.43 17.66 29.73
C THR A 292 10.19 17.07 28.55
N GLY A 293 9.59 16.09 27.89
CA GLY A 293 10.03 15.58 26.61
C GLY A 293 9.49 16.40 25.44
N PRO A 294 9.71 15.97 24.19
CA PRO A 294 9.02 16.51 23.03
C PRO A 294 7.51 16.38 23.21
N GLY A 295 6.75 17.45 22.95
CA GLY A 295 5.30 17.44 23.13
C GLY A 295 4.54 16.48 22.19
N THR A 296 5.27 15.86 21.27
CA THR A 296 4.71 15.03 20.19
C THR A 296 4.79 13.53 20.45
N ASP A 297 5.47 13.07 21.50
CA ASP A 297 5.58 11.63 21.81
C ASP A 297 4.81 11.22 23.09
N GLY A 298 4.25 12.19 23.80
CA GLY A 298 3.52 11.94 25.04
C GLY A 298 4.39 11.44 26.20
N ALA A 299 5.69 11.25 25.97
CA ALA A 299 6.63 10.73 26.96
C ALA A 299 7.32 11.83 27.74
N SER A 300 7.68 11.52 28.98
CA SER A 300 8.57 12.37 29.79
C SER A 300 10.01 12.04 29.46
N ALA A 301 10.88 13.04 29.47
CA ALA A 301 12.33 12.85 29.32
C ALA A 301 13.02 12.80 30.70
N PRO A 302 14.25 12.24 30.79
CA PRO A 302 15.05 12.35 32.00
C PRO A 302 15.53 13.79 32.23
N THR A 303 15.55 14.20 33.47
CA THR A 303 16.15 15.47 33.90
C THR A 303 17.57 15.23 34.37
N PHE A 304 18.48 16.01 33.82
CA PHE A 304 19.88 16.08 34.24
C PHE A 304 20.06 17.35 35.10
N ALA A 305 20.44 17.17 36.36
CA ALA A 305 20.62 18.25 37.34
C ALA A 305 22.00 18.10 38.00
N PRO A 306 23.07 18.45 37.28
CA PRO A 306 24.42 18.42 37.86
C PRO A 306 24.61 19.51 38.93
N VAL A 307 25.60 19.35 39.82
CA VAL A 307 25.97 20.38 40.76
C VAL A 307 26.60 21.57 40.03
N ASP A 308 27.49 21.30 39.10
CA ASP A 308 28.15 22.26 38.23
C ASP A 308 28.65 21.56 36.94
N ARG A 309 29.42 22.28 36.12
CA ARG A 309 29.99 21.78 34.86
C ARG A 309 30.79 20.50 35.02
N TYR A 310 31.38 20.21 36.19
CA TYR A 310 32.33 19.12 36.41
C TYR A 310 31.83 18.04 37.37
N ASN A 311 30.66 18.25 37.97
CA ASN A 311 30.13 17.41 39.05
C ASN A 311 28.68 17.01 38.74
N GLY A 312 28.42 15.76 38.41
CA GLY A 312 27.08 15.30 38.09
C GLY A 312 27.00 13.86 37.57
N LEU A 313 25.82 13.51 37.13
CA LEU A 313 25.51 12.22 36.54
C LEU A 313 25.29 12.37 35.02
N TYR A 314 25.74 11.40 34.26
CA TYR A 314 25.50 11.24 32.81
C TYR A 314 25.22 9.78 32.48
N LEU A 315 24.68 9.51 31.29
CA LEU A 315 24.47 8.15 30.80
C LEU A 315 25.64 7.72 29.93
N LEU A 316 26.11 6.49 30.12
CA LEU A 316 27.24 5.91 29.38
C LEU A 316 26.89 4.54 28.84
N GLY A 317 27.18 4.28 27.58
CA GLY A 317 27.04 2.98 26.96
C GLY A 317 28.04 2.70 25.85
N ILE A 318 27.90 1.50 25.30
CA ILE A 318 28.67 1.04 24.15
C ILE A 318 27.69 0.74 23.03
N ALA A 319 27.90 1.36 21.88
CA ALA A 319 27.13 1.10 20.67
C ALA A 319 27.85 0.13 19.73
N PRO A 320 27.11 -0.57 18.87
CA PRO A 320 27.69 -1.32 17.78
C PRO A 320 28.38 -0.39 16.77
N GLU A 321 29.21 -0.98 15.94
CA GLU A 321 29.79 -0.27 14.80
C GLU A 321 28.73 -0.09 13.72
N VAL A 322 28.51 1.14 13.28
CA VAL A 322 27.44 1.51 12.32
C VAL A 322 27.97 1.80 10.91
N ASP A 323 29.26 2.06 10.77
CA ASP A 323 29.92 2.28 9.48
C ASP A 323 31.30 1.60 9.46
N PRO A 324 31.44 0.39 8.89
CA PRO A 324 32.70 -0.34 8.84
C PRO A 324 33.81 0.42 8.10
N LEU A 325 33.43 1.32 7.19
CA LEU A 325 34.38 2.15 6.44
C LEU A 325 34.71 3.46 7.14
N GLY A 326 33.96 3.82 8.20
CA GLY A 326 34.20 4.98 9.03
C GLY A 326 34.11 6.34 8.32
N ARG A 327 33.40 6.42 7.20
CA ARG A 327 33.42 7.61 6.33
C ARG A 327 32.36 8.63 6.67
N HIS A 328 31.19 8.15 7.08
CA HIS A 328 30.00 8.99 7.27
C HIS A 328 29.34 8.72 8.60
N ARG A 329 28.88 9.76 9.27
CA ARG A 329 28.13 9.64 10.51
C ARG A 329 27.13 10.77 10.66
N THR A 330 26.01 10.46 11.30
CA THR A 330 25.10 11.47 11.85
C THR A 330 24.87 11.16 13.32
N LEU A 331 24.94 12.17 14.15
CA LEU A 331 24.61 12.12 15.56
C LEU A 331 23.46 13.10 15.79
N SER A 332 22.37 12.66 16.45
CA SER A 332 21.21 13.50 16.71
C SER A 332 20.72 13.35 18.15
N ALA A 333 20.04 14.37 18.65
CA ALA A 333 19.38 14.37 19.95
C ALA A 333 18.28 15.46 19.98
N VAL A 334 17.29 15.27 20.84
CA VAL A 334 16.33 16.31 21.22
C VAL A 334 16.68 16.77 22.63
N ALA A 335 16.78 18.07 22.85
CA ALA A 335 17.15 18.58 24.16
C ALA A 335 16.48 19.93 24.47
N LEU A 336 16.29 20.19 25.78
CA LEU A 336 15.81 21.45 26.34
C LEU A 336 16.77 21.88 27.44
N THR A 337 17.29 23.10 27.34
CA THR A 337 18.11 23.74 28.39
C THR A 337 17.91 25.25 28.37
N SER A 338 18.04 25.89 29.53
CA SER A 338 18.12 27.35 29.68
C SER A 338 19.45 27.81 30.29
N THR A 339 20.37 26.85 30.47
CA THR A 339 21.63 27.12 31.19
C THR A 339 22.72 27.55 30.20
N LEU A 340 23.25 28.77 30.44
CA LEU A 340 24.32 29.37 29.62
C LEU A 340 25.69 28.90 30.11
N GLN A 341 26.10 27.69 29.73
CA GLN A 341 27.41 27.14 30.04
C GLN A 341 27.86 26.17 28.94
N HIS A 342 29.10 25.76 28.98
CA HIS A 342 29.53 24.63 28.16
C HIS A 342 28.85 23.35 28.63
N GLN A 343 28.10 22.70 27.76
CA GLN A 343 27.37 21.49 28.06
C GLN A 343 27.52 20.50 26.92
N CYS A 344 27.63 19.22 27.28
CA CYS A 344 27.55 18.12 26.33
C CYS A 344 26.15 17.50 26.37
N ILE A 345 25.42 17.56 25.25
CA ILE A 345 24.15 16.86 25.06
C ILE A 345 24.47 15.40 24.83
N VAL A 346 25.29 15.12 23.82
CA VAL A 346 25.71 13.76 23.46
C VAL A 346 27.11 13.76 22.88
N GLU A 347 27.91 12.77 23.28
CA GLU A 347 29.23 12.44 22.74
C GLU A 347 29.17 11.03 22.13
N TRP A 348 29.75 10.89 20.95
CA TRP A 348 29.96 9.58 20.31
C TRP A 348 31.41 9.47 19.87
N CYS A 349 32.18 8.66 20.60
CA CYS A 349 33.62 8.63 20.48
C CYS A 349 34.20 7.19 20.58
N ASP A 350 35.47 7.05 20.27
CA ASP A 350 36.23 5.85 20.55
C ASP A 350 36.65 5.75 22.03
N ALA A 351 37.40 4.69 22.38
CA ALA A 351 37.91 4.48 23.74
C ALA A 351 38.86 5.59 24.22
N TYR A 352 39.38 6.40 23.33
CA TYR A 352 40.37 7.44 23.60
C TYR A 352 39.77 8.87 23.53
N GLY A 353 38.48 9.01 23.26
CA GLY A 353 37.79 10.31 23.17
C GLY A 353 37.96 11.00 21.82
N VAL A 354 38.34 10.25 20.77
CA VAL A 354 38.27 10.78 19.39
C VAL A 354 36.85 10.60 18.88
N GLY A 355 36.15 11.69 18.56
CA GLY A 355 34.77 11.57 18.13
C GLY A 355 34.01 12.89 17.95
N ILE A 356 32.69 12.76 17.90
CA ILE A 356 31.75 13.88 17.69
C ILE A 356 31.08 14.23 19.03
N ILE A 357 30.98 15.52 19.32
CA ILE A 357 30.24 16.07 20.46
C ILE A 357 29.20 17.04 19.93
N LEU A 358 27.95 16.89 20.37
CA LEU A 358 26.90 17.88 20.29
C LEU A 358 26.67 18.53 21.65
N GLY A 359 26.47 19.83 21.70
CA GLY A 359 26.24 20.53 22.96
C GLY A 359 26.01 22.02 22.78
N THR A 360 26.20 22.78 23.88
CA THR A 360 26.16 24.24 23.88
C THR A 360 27.47 24.83 24.39
N ASN A 361 27.77 26.09 24.02
CA ASN A 361 28.88 26.85 24.56
C ASN A 361 28.44 27.74 25.76
N SER A 362 29.38 28.50 26.34
CA SER A 362 29.10 29.37 27.46
C SER A 362 28.13 30.53 27.17
N SER A 363 27.84 30.81 25.91
CA SER A 363 26.85 31.80 25.47
C SER A 363 25.50 31.17 25.11
N GLY A 364 25.34 29.83 25.24
CA GLY A 364 24.12 29.12 24.91
C GLY A 364 23.96 28.80 23.41
N ASN A 365 24.97 29.09 22.57
CA ASN A 365 24.93 28.71 21.16
C ASN A 365 25.16 27.21 21.03
N ALA A 366 24.46 26.58 20.07
CA ALA A 366 24.67 25.19 19.71
C ALA A 366 26.07 24.99 19.11
N VAL A 367 26.71 23.88 19.46
CA VAL A 367 28.02 23.50 18.92
C VAL A 367 28.04 22.03 18.50
N ALA A 368 28.71 21.77 17.36
CA ALA A 368 29.18 20.45 16.98
C ALA A 368 30.72 20.47 16.99
N LYS A 369 31.35 19.51 17.64
CA LYS A 369 32.79 19.40 17.72
C LYS A 369 33.25 18.03 17.21
N TRP A 370 34.34 18.02 16.45
CA TRP A 370 35.18 16.85 16.29
C TRP A 370 36.37 17.02 17.21
N THR A 371 36.63 16.04 18.06
CA THR A 371 37.73 16.06 19.03
C THR A 371 38.69 14.93 18.74
N ASN A 372 39.97 15.24 18.81
CA ASN A 372 41.06 14.28 18.80
C ASN A 372 42.09 14.68 19.87
N PRO A 373 42.07 14.02 21.05
CA PRO A 373 42.98 14.35 22.13
C PRO A 373 44.46 14.13 21.79
N TRP A 374 44.74 13.27 20.83
CA TRP A 374 46.10 12.91 20.40
C TRP A 374 46.69 13.87 19.37
N ASP A 375 45.82 14.54 18.61
CA ASP A 375 46.21 15.49 17.59
C ASP A 375 45.20 16.67 17.57
N THR A 376 45.44 17.61 18.45
CA THR A 376 44.54 18.76 18.61
C THR A 376 44.47 19.64 17.38
N SER A 377 45.39 19.51 16.42
CA SER A 377 45.33 20.22 15.15
C SER A 377 44.17 19.76 14.27
N LYS A 378 43.59 18.60 14.56
CA LYS A 378 42.43 18.04 13.90
C LYS A 378 41.11 18.46 14.56
N ASN A 379 41.16 19.11 15.73
CA ASN A 379 39.96 19.57 16.41
C ASN A 379 39.29 20.69 15.62
N VAL A 380 38.01 20.50 15.32
CA VAL A 380 37.20 21.53 14.65
C VAL A 380 35.89 21.71 15.38
N THR A 381 35.36 22.92 15.32
CA THR A 381 34.08 23.26 15.95
C THR A 381 33.22 24.08 14.99
N VAL A 382 31.98 23.69 14.86
CA VAL A 382 30.94 24.48 14.20
C VAL A 382 30.04 25.05 15.29
N THR A 383 29.77 26.37 15.23
CA THR A 383 28.96 27.07 16.23
C THR A 383 27.82 27.82 15.53
N SER A 384 26.62 27.72 16.07
CA SER A 384 25.46 28.48 15.60
C SER A 384 25.60 29.98 15.92
N ALA A 385 25.00 30.84 15.12
CA ALA A 385 24.92 32.27 15.41
C ALA A 385 23.86 32.58 16.49
N SER A 386 22.79 31.78 16.53
CA SER A 386 21.69 31.94 17.50
C SER A 386 21.93 31.14 18.78
N ILE A 387 21.34 31.62 19.87
CA ILE A 387 21.27 30.92 21.17
C ILE A 387 20.15 29.87 21.08
N TYR A 388 20.41 28.69 21.63
CA TYR A 388 19.47 27.57 21.74
C TYR A 388 19.37 27.05 23.19
N ALA A 389 20.07 27.67 24.15
CA ALA A 389 19.82 27.48 25.56
C ALA A 389 18.78 28.51 26.05
N ASP A 390 17.59 28.48 25.49
CA ASP A 390 16.50 29.44 25.65
C ASP A 390 15.29 28.88 26.43
N GLY A 391 15.38 27.61 26.88
CA GLY A 391 14.32 26.92 27.60
C GLY A 391 13.27 26.30 26.70
N GLN A 392 13.49 26.28 25.40
CA GLN A 392 12.65 25.57 24.44
C GLN A 392 13.26 24.21 24.05
N THR A 393 12.42 23.33 23.58
CA THR A 393 12.87 22.03 23.04
C THR A 393 13.37 22.21 21.61
N HIS A 394 14.60 21.79 21.36
CA HIS A 394 15.25 21.82 20.05
C HIS A 394 15.74 20.45 19.62
N THR A 395 15.78 20.22 18.32
CA THR A 395 16.46 19.09 17.72
C THR A 395 17.88 19.50 17.32
N PHE A 396 18.87 18.76 17.80
CA PHE A 396 20.27 18.99 17.48
C PHE A 396 20.80 17.82 16.64
N ALA A 397 21.57 18.11 15.58
CA ALA A 397 22.28 17.07 14.86
C ALA A 397 23.66 17.55 14.37
N ALA A 398 24.59 16.63 14.29
CA ALA A 398 25.87 16.82 13.63
C ALA A 398 26.07 15.76 12.55
N THR A 399 26.49 16.17 11.37
CA THR A 399 26.90 15.25 10.32
C THR A 399 28.39 15.33 10.07
N LEU A 400 29.01 14.18 9.91
CA LEU A 400 30.40 14.05 9.54
C LEU A 400 30.48 13.26 8.23
N SER A 401 31.07 13.85 7.20
CA SER A 401 31.34 13.21 5.91
C SER A 401 32.82 13.22 5.60
N ASN A 402 33.30 12.16 4.96
CA ASN A 402 34.67 12.07 4.42
C ASN A 402 34.63 11.86 2.91
N ASP A 403 35.42 12.63 2.15
CA ASP A 403 35.44 12.60 0.69
C ASP A 403 36.18 11.39 0.08
N GLY A 404 36.76 10.53 0.94
CA GLY A 404 37.59 9.42 0.51
C GLY A 404 38.99 9.82 0.05
N ALA A 405 39.27 11.10 -0.06
CA ALA A 405 40.58 11.67 -0.44
C ALA A 405 41.35 12.24 0.78
N GLY A 406 40.78 12.16 1.96
CA GLY A 406 41.39 12.57 3.21
C GLY A 406 40.86 13.87 3.80
N THR A 407 39.76 14.43 3.28
CA THR A 407 39.09 15.59 3.88
C THR A 407 37.80 15.15 4.54
N SER A 408 37.63 15.51 5.81
CA SER A 408 36.40 15.35 6.55
C SER A 408 35.71 16.70 6.76
N THR A 409 34.38 16.71 6.65
CA THR A 409 33.55 17.89 6.81
C THR A 409 32.54 17.66 7.93
N LEU A 410 32.57 18.52 8.93
CA LEU A 410 31.62 18.55 10.06
C LEU A 410 30.59 19.65 9.80
N ARG A 411 29.29 19.34 9.98
CA ARG A 411 28.17 20.29 9.90
C ARG A 411 27.32 20.19 11.16
N LEU A 412 26.71 21.29 11.54
CA LEU A 412 25.76 21.39 12.64
C LEU A 412 24.38 21.71 12.10
N TYR A 413 23.37 21.01 12.60
CA TYR A 413 21.96 21.29 12.33
C TYR A 413 21.24 21.54 13.65
N VAL A 414 20.36 22.52 13.67
CA VAL A 414 19.40 22.73 14.76
C VAL A 414 18.04 22.98 14.12
N ASP A 415 17.02 22.28 14.63
CA ASP A 415 15.66 22.33 14.13
C ASP A 415 15.57 21.98 12.63
N GLY A 416 16.32 20.95 12.23
CA GLY A 416 16.38 20.45 10.86
C GLY A 416 17.16 21.34 9.88
N VAL A 417 17.66 22.52 10.32
CA VAL A 417 18.32 23.49 9.45
C VAL A 417 19.82 23.58 9.77
N GLU A 418 20.66 23.58 8.73
CA GLU A 418 22.11 23.77 8.91
C GLU A 418 22.41 25.12 9.54
N ARG A 419 23.26 25.13 10.59
CA ARG A 419 23.65 26.30 11.35
C ARG A 419 25.15 26.45 11.44
N GLY A 420 25.62 27.68 11.32
CA GLY A 420 27.05 27.99 11.30
C GLY A 420 27.72 27.62 9.97
N THR A 421 29.03 27.79 9.92
CA THR A 421 29.82 27.45 8.74
C THR A 421 30.43 26.05 8.93
N ALA A 422 30.23 25.16 7.96
CA ALA A 422 30.83 23.83 7.97
C ALA A 422 32.36 23.90 8.17
N ALA A 423 32.88 23.03 9.02
CA ALA A 423 34.29 22.98 9.32
C ALA A 423 34.93 21.74 8.69
N THR A 424 36.11 21.92 8.07
CA THR A 424 36.86 20.85 7.44
C THR A 424 38.16 20.57 8.18
N PHE A 425 38.57 19.32 8.20
CA PHE A 425 39.87 18.90 8.69
C PHE A 425 40.43 17.78 7.83
N THR A 426 41.78 17.71 7.77
CA THR A 426 42.45 16.72 6.95
C THR A 426 42.75 15.48 7.77
N THR A 427 42.30 14.33 7.32
CA THR A 427 42.72 13.01 7.75
C THR A 427 43.81 12.54 6.79
N ALA A 428 44.80 11.73 7.24
CA ALA A 428 45.94 11.33 6.40
C ALA A 428 45.44 10.66 5.09
N ALA A 429 46.13 10.95 3.98
CA ALA A 429 45.69 10.70 2.60
C ALA A 429 45.62 9.24 2.15
N ILE A 430 45.87 8.24 2.98
CA ILE A 430 45.82 6.83 2.57
C ILE A 430 45.02 6.02 3.61
N GLY A 431 43.78 5.66 3.24
CA GLY A 431 43.03 4.61 3.94
C GLY A 431 42.72 4.88 5.42
N TYR A 432 42.70 6.15 5.83
CA TYR A 432 42.35 6.47 7.21
C TYR A 432 40.84 6.24 7.40
N ILE A 433 40.56 5.12 8.02
CA ILE A 433 39.25 4.83 8.57
C ILE A 433 39.10 5.74 9.78
N LEU A 434 38.06 6.55 9.85
CA LEU A 434 37.72 7.26 11.09
C LEU A 434 37.62 6.21 12.21
N PRO A 435 38.07 6.52 13.44
CA PRO A 435 38.07 5.54 14.51
C PRO A 435 36.69 4.96 14.74
N GLN A 436 36.63 3.69 15.09
CA GLN A 436 35.38 3.02 15.43
C GLN A 436 34.82 3.68 16.70
N LEU A 437 33.76 4.49 16.52
CA LEU A 437 33.09 5.15 17.61
C LEU A 437 32.17 4.15 18.31
N LYS A 438 32.52 3.74 19.53
CA LYS A 438 31.76 2.73 20.28
C LYS A 438 31.23 3.26 21.60
N ARG A 439 31.79 4.35 22.13
CA ARG A 439 31.36 4.93 23.39
C ARG A 439 30.32 6.03 23.13
N ILE A 440 29.20 5.94 23.82
CA ILE A 440 28.15 6.96 23.82
C ILE A 440 28.07 7.53 25.23
N SER A 441 28.14 8.85 25.35
CA SER A 441 27.90 9.58 26.60
C SER A 441 26.74 10.56 26.37
N VAL A 442 25.74 10.58 27.24
CA VAL A 442 24.56 11.47 27.13
C VAL A 442 24.43 12.29 28.42
N GLY A 443 24.29 13.60 28.27
CA GLY A 443 24.16 14.52 29.41
C GLY A 443 25.50 14.89 30.08
N GLY A 444 26.61 14.62 29.41
CA GLY A 444 27.94 14.93 29.91
C GLY A 444 29.03 14.05 29.32
N THR A 445 30.28 14.30 29.67
CA THR A 445 31.43 13.49 29.33
C THR A 445 32.15 12.97 30.57
N ALA A 446 33.02 12.01 30.43
CA ALA A 446 33.88 11.53 31.53
C ALA A 446 34.78 12.64 32.13
N PHE A 447 34.91 13.78 31.46
CA PHE A 447 35.79 14.88 31.86
C PHE A 447 35.02 16.15 32.30
N GLY A 448 33.68 16.09 32.34
CA GLY A 448 32.82 17.22 32.66
C GLY A 448 31.90 17.63 31.52
N ASP A 449 31.69 18.95 31.37
CA ASP A 449 30.69 19.52 30.46
C ASP A 449 29.27 18.96 30.72
N MET A 450 28.91 18.81 32.00
CA MET A 450 27.64 18.26 32.45
C MET A 450 26.47 19.09 31.91
N PHE A 451 25.43 18.42 31.45
CA PHE A 451 24.22 19.03 30.92
C PHE A 451 23.20 19.32 32.02
N THR A 452 22.54 20.47 31.92
CA THR A 452 21.43 20.86 32.78
C THR A 452 20.16 20.99 31.92
N GLY A 453 19.14 20.18 32.19
CA GLY A 453 17.90 20.20 31.43
C GLY A 453 17.39 18.81 31.11
N THR A 454 16.69 18.65 30.00
CA THR A 454 16.16 17.36 29.54
C THR A 454 16.75 16.95 28.18
N ILE A 455 16.99 15.68 28.00
CA ILE A 455 17.46 15.09 26.73
C ILE A 455 16.58 13.90 26.40
N SER A 456 16.25 13.72 25.11
CA SER A 456 15.53 12.55 24.60
C SER A 456 15.96 12.24 23.17
N HIS A 457 15.51 11.10 22.64
CA HIS A 457 15.72 10.66 21.26
C HIS A 457 17.14 10.84 20.74
N VAL A 458 18.09 10.28 21.48
CA VAL A 458 19.50 10.30 21.08
C VAL A 458 19.77 9.15 20.10
N ALA A 459 20.30 9.47 18.91
CA ALA A 459 20.52 8.47 17.86
C ALA A 459 21.82 8.69 17.09
N GLY A 460 22.39 7.59 16.60
CA GLY A 460 23.58 7.57 15.75
C GLY A 460 23.41 6.73 14.49
N TYR A 461 23.86 7.29 13.38
CA TYR A 461 23.72 6.70 12.04
C TYR A 461 25.06 6.57 11.35
N GLY A 462 25.24 5.51 10.55
CA GLY A 462 26.41 5.26 9.71
C GLY A 462 26.39 5.99 8.38
N SER A 463 25.52 6.97 8.20
CA SER A 463 25.35 7.78 6.99
C SER A 463 25.22 9.27 7.31
N VAL A 464 25.36 10.11 6.30
CA VAL A 464 24.97 11.53 6.37
C VAL A 464 23.49 11.62 6.04
N LEU A 465 22.67 11.97 7.03
CA LEU A 465 21.23 12.11 6.83
C LEU A 465 20.90 13.42 6.09
N THR A 466 19.89 13.32 5.20
CA THR A 466 19.26 14.46 4.53
C THR A 466 17.85 14.72 5.07
N THR A 467 17.35 13.88 5.94
CA THR A 467 16.00 13.81 6.52
C THR A 467 15.88 14.52 7.88
N LEU A 468 16.88 15.29 8.28
CA LEU A 468 16.89 15.96 9.59
C LEU A 468 15.73 16.97 9.78
N ALA A 469 15.15 17.49 8.70
CA ALA A 469 13.94 18.29 8.74
C ALA A 469 12.71 17.45 9.16
N ASP A 470 12.64 16.20 8.72
CA ASP A 470 11.56 15.28 9.12
C ASP A 470 11.71 14.86 10.59
N HIS A 471 12.95 14.67 11.07
CA HIS A 471 13.22 14.45 12.50
C HIS A 471 12.72 15.62 13.36
N HIS A 472 12.97 16.84 12.89
CA HIS A 472 12.47 18.03 13.58
C HIS A 472 10.94 18.12 13.52
N ALA A 473 10.33 17.90 12.36
CA ALA A 473 8.87 17.91 12.20
C ALA A 473 8.20 16.87 13.11
N ALA A 474 8.78 15.67 13.21
CA ALA A 474 8.31 14.64 14.14
C ALA A 474 8.35 15.12 15.59
N ALA A 475 9.45 15.77 16.02
CA ALA A 475 9.63 16.23 17.40
C ALA A 475 8.84 17.51 17.74
N SER A 476 8.61 18.40 16.78
CA SER A 476 7.98 19.71 17.00
C SER A 476 6.47 19.71 16.78
N THR A 477 6.01 19.05 15.72
CA THR A 477 4.59 19.07 15.31
C THR A 477 3.95 17.68 15.26
N GLY A 478 4.74 16.59 15.32
CA GLY A 478 4.22 15.24 15.06
C GLY A 478 3.54 15.10 13.70
N PHE A 479 4.02 15.90 12.75
CA PHE A 479 3.44 16.04 11.40
C PHE A 479 1.98 16.52 11.40
N ALA A 480 1.56 17.31 12.38
CA ALA A 480 0.27 18.00 12.33
C ALA A 480 0.15 18.81 11.04
N GLY A 481 -1.03 18.75 10.41
CA GLY A 481 -1.28 19.36 9.10
C GLY A 481 -1.14 18.41 7.91
N ASP A 482 -0.65 17.17 8.09
CA ASP A 482 -0.77 16.15 7.03
C ASP A 482 -2.24 15.98 6.65
N ARG A 483 -2.56 15.89 5.36
CA ARG A 483 -3.88 15.42 4.92
C ARG A 483 -4.07 13.95 5.29
N SER A 484 -5.31 13.48 5.27
CA SER A 484 -5.62 12.09 5.63
C SER A 484 -4.89 11.07 4.75
N ASP A 485 -4.75 11.30 3.45
CA ASP A 485 -3.95 10.46 2.54
C ASP A 485 -2.46 10.50 2.90
N GLU A 486 -1.89 11.67 3.11
CA GLU A 486 -0.47 11.85 3.47
C GLU A 486 -0.14 11.18 4.81
N ARG A 487 -1.06 11.26 5.80
CA ARG A 487 -0.89 10.59 7.08
C ARG A 487 -0.94 9.06 6.93
N ILE A 488 -1.82 8.52 6.10
CA ILE A 488 -1.86 7.07 5.81
C ILE A 488 -0.58 6.62 5.11
N GLU A 489 -0.08 7.38 4.13
CA GLU A 489 1.21 7.11 3.47
C GLU A 489 2.37 7.12 4.46
N ARG A 490 2.39 8.07 5.39
CA ARG A 490 3.39 8.16 6.45
C ARG A 490 3.37 6.93 7.36
N ILE A 491 2.18 6.54 7.86
CA ILE A 491 2.04 5.32 8.68
C ILE A 491 2.50 4.08 7.89
N ALA A 492 2.15 4.01 6.60
CA ALA A 492 2.57 2.92 5.72
C ALA A 492 4.11 2.88 5.57
N SER A 493 4.76 4.04 5.44
CA SER A 493 6.22 4.12 5.35
C SER A 493 6.93 3.60 6.59
N TRP A 494 6.38 3.81 7.79
CA TRP A 494 6.96 3.32 9.06
C TRP A 494 7.03 1.79 9.17
N ILE A 495 6.27 1.09 8.35
CA ILE A 495 6.23 -0.39 8.33
C ILE A 495 6.69 -0.97 7.00
N ASP A 496 7.44 -0.20 6.20
CA ASP A 496 7.94 -0.59 4.88
C ASP A 496 6.84 -1.09 3.92
N PHE A 497 5.64 -0.50 4.02
CA PHE A 497 4.53 -0.89 3.17
C PHE A 497 4.71 -0.32 1.75
N PRO A 498 4.60 -1.15 0.69
CA PRO A 498 4.87 -0.68 -0.67
C PRO A 498 3.85 0.34 -1.17
N ALA A 499 4.30 1.50 -1.64
CA ALA A 499 3.44 2.53 -2.24
C ALA A 499 2.61 2.01 -3.44
N ALA A 500 3.14 1.03 -4.19
CA ALA A 500 2.43 0.40 -5.31
C ALA A 500 1.18 -0.42 -4.89
N LEU A 501 1.00 -0.66 -3.59
CA LEU A 501 -0.17 -1.33 -3.02
C LEU A 501 -1.10 -0.33 -2.32
N MET A 502 -1.03 0.95 -2.63
CA MET A 502 -1.92 2.00 -2.11
C MET A 502 -2.64 2.72 -3.25
N ASN A 503 -3.92 3.00 -3.02
CA ASN A 503 -4.79 3.80 -3.90
C ASN A 503 -5.62 4.73 -2.99
N LEU A 504 -5.09 5.91 -2.72
CA LEU A 504 -5.65 6.84 -1.75
C LEU A 504 -6.23 8.05 -2.49
N ASP A 505 -7.51 8.33 -2.26
CA ASP A 505 -8.07 9.61 -2.68
C ASP A 505 -7.42 10.73 -1.87
N VAL A 506 -7.23 11.88 -2.48
CA VAL A 506 -6.71 13.08 -1.80
C VAL A 506 -7.65 13.46 -0.65
N GLY A 507 -7.12 13.59 0.54
CA GLY A 507 -7.91 13.89 1.73
C GLY A 507 -8.39 15.34 1.77
N ASP A 508 -9.59 15.55 2.32
CA ASP A 508 -10.18 16.86 2.55
C ASP A 508 -9.94 17.39 3.98
N THR A 509 -9.50 16.50 4.87
CA THR A 509 -9.28 16.84 6.30
C THR A 509 -7.80 16.77 6.63
N THR A 510 -7.32 17.72 7.42
CA THR A 510 -5.97 17.70 7.97
C THR A 510 -5.95 16.99 9.32
N ILE A 511 -4.91 16.20 9.54
CA ILE A 511 -4.74 15.37 10.74
C ILE A 511 -3.80 16.07 11.71
N GLY A 512 -4.23 16.20 12.95
CA GLY A 512 -3.46 16.76 14.04
C GLY A 512 -2.37 15.81 14.53
N HIS A 513 -1.66 16.27 15.55
CA HIS A 513 -0.74 15.42 16.29
C HIS A 513 -1.50 14.30 17.03
N VAL A 514 -1.00 13.08 16.93
CA VAL A 514 -1.51 11.90 17.66
C VAL A 514 -0.33 11.08 18.15
N ASP A 515 -0.35 10.71 19.41
CA ASP A 515 0.57 9.70 19.93
C ASP A 515 0.24 8.34 19.30
N SER A 516 1.20 7.79 18.56
CA SER A 516 1.08 6.50 17.87
C SER A 516 1.46 5.30 18.75
N THR A 517 2.01 5.55 19.95
CA THR A 517 2.56 4.51 20.83
C THR A 517 1.53 3.43 21.17
N GLY A 518 1.86 2.18 20.87
CA GLY A 518 1.03 1.03 21.14
C GLY A 518 -0.13 0.80 20.17
N LYS A 519 -0.36 1.67 19.19
CA LYS A 519 -1.37 1.45 18.16
C LYS A 519 -0.88 0.45 17.11
N SER A 520 -1.78 -0.37 16.55
CA SER A 520 -1.48 -1.08 15.32
C SER A 520 -1.52 -0.10 14.13
N PRO A 521 -0.71 -0.30 13.08
CA PRO A 521 -0.77 0.54 11.89
C PRO A 521 -2.18 0.65 11.31
N TRP A 522 -2.90 -0.48 11.22
CA TRP A 522 -4.28 -0.50 10.74
C TRP A 522 -5.22 0.34 11.61
N SER A 523 -5.15 0.20 12.94
CA SER A 523 -6.00 0.99 13.83
C SER A 523 -5.77 2.49 13.67
N TYR A 524 -4.50 2.91 13.53
CA TYR A 524 -4.21 4.33 13.35
C TYR A 524 -4.67 4.85 11.98
N MET A 525 -4.48 4.06 10.90
CA MET A 525 -5.03 4.39 9.59
C MET A 525 -6.56 4.49 9.59
N GLN A 526 -7.25 3.64 10.38
CA GLN A 526 -8.71 3.72 10.57
C GLN A 526 -9.11 5.01 11.30
N ASP A 527 -8.42 5.40 12.38
CA ASP A 527 -8.67 6.67 13.09
C ASP A 527 -8.56 7.88 12.13
N VAL A 528 -7.60 7.81 11.18
CA VAL A 528 -7.43 8.84 10.13
C VAL A 528 -8.62 8.83 9.17
N ALA A 529 -9.01 7.66 8.66
CA ALA A 529 -10.15 7.53 7.74
C ALA A 529 -11.47 7.93 8.41
N ASP A 530 -11.66 7.59 9.68
CA ASP A 530 -12.84 7.99 10.46
C ASP A 530 -12.91 9.51 10.66
N THR A 531 -11.75 10.17 10.85
CA THR A 531 -11.65 11.63 10.93
C THR A 531 -12.04 12.27 9.60
N GLU A 532 -11.63 11.71 8.48
CA GLU A 532 -12.00 12.12 7.13
C GLU A 532 -13.50 11.92 6.84
N ALA A 533 -14.23 11.10 7.60
CA ALA A 533 -15.51 10.49 7.23
C ALA A 533 -15.43 9.67 5.93
N GLY A 534 -14.25 9.17 5.64
CA GLY A 534 -13.92 8.31 4.51
C GLY A 534 -14.09 6.82 4.81
N VAL A 535 -13.73 6.00 3.84
CA VAL A 535 -13.75 4.53 3.97
C VAL A 535 -12.39 3.98 3.60
N LEU A 536 -11.74 3.32 4.56
CA LEU A 536 -10.46 2.63 4.34
C LEU A 536 -10.71 1.12 4.29
N PHE A 537 -10.25 0.48 3.23
CA PHE A 537 -10.45 -0.96 3.02
C PHE A 537 -9.36 -1.54 2.11
N ILE A 538 -9.34 -2.86 2.00
CA ILE A 538 -8.54 -3.56 0.99
C ILE A 538 -9.47 -3.92 -0.15
N ASP A 539 -9.19 -3.43 -1.35
CA ASP A 539 -10.00 -3.69 -2.51
C ASP A 539 -9.85 -5.14 -3.03
N THR A 540 -10.65 -5.52 -4.02
CA THR A 540 -10.64 -6.86 -4.60
C THR A 540 -9.31 -7.26 -5.25
N THR A 541 -8.43 -6.30 -5.52
CA THR A 541 -7.09 -6.53 -6.10
C THR A 541 -6.00 -6.65 -5.04
N GLY A 542 -6.35 -6.46 -3.76
CA GLY A 542 -5.43 -6.52 -2.63
C GLY A 542 -4.68 -5.21 -2.38
N VAL A 543 -5.24 -4.08 -2.81
CA VAL A 543 -4.68 -2.74 -2.66
C VAL A 543 -5.35 -2.03 -1.48
N LEU A 544 -4.56 -1.38 -0.64
CA LEU A 544 -5.05 -0.50 0.43
C LEU A 544 -5.68 0.75 -0.20
N THR A 545 -6.98 0.89 -0.04
CA THR A 545 -7.77 1.93 -0.73
C THR A 545 -8.43 2.85 0.29
N LEU A 546 -8.24 4.15 0.12
CA LEU A 546 -8.99 5.19 0.83
C LEU A 546 -9.96 5.85 -0.15
N HIS A 547 -11.24 5.79 0.17
CA HIS A 547 -12.25 6.65 -0.44
C HIS A 547 -12.51 7.83 0.51
N ASN A 548 -12.24 9.05 0.08
CA ASN A 548 -12.56 10.23 0.85
C ASN A 548 -14.08 10.46 0.92
N ARG A 549 -14.54 11.36 1.78
CA ARG A 549 -15.98 11.67 1.95
C ARG A 549 -16.63 12.22 0.69
N THR A 550 -15.88 12.95 -0.15
CA THR A 550 -16.43 13.64 -1.33
C THR A 550 -16.59 12.74 -2.54
N ARG A 551 -15.90 11.58 -2.57
CA ARG A 551 -15.98 10.62 -3.67
C ARG A 551 -17.41 10.19 -4.01
N GLY A 552 -18.28 10.15 -3.03
CA GLY A 552 -19.68 9.73 -3.21
C GLY A 552 -20.63 10.83 -3.62
N TYR A 553 -20.22 12.09 -3.69
CA TYR A 553 -21.18 13.20 -3.83
C TYR A 553 -21.92 13.20 -5.17
N ASP A 554 -21.32 12.80 -6.25
CA ASP A 554 -21.93 12.81 -7.60
C ASP A 554 -21.55 11.55 -8.40
N SER A 555 -21.37 10.42 -7.72
CA SER A 555 -20.98 9.18 -8.39
C SER A 555 -22.12 8.58 -9.19
N ALA A 556 -21.84 8.13 -10.41
CA ALA A 556 -22.79 7.36 -11.20
C ALA A 556 -23.11 6.01 -10.52
N ALA A 557 -24.30 5.47 -10.74
CA ALA A 557 -24.60 4.12 -10.31
C ALA A 557 -23.69 3.12 -11.04
N ALA A 558 -23.03 2.26 -10.30
CA ALA A 558 -22.23 1.16 -10.85
C ALA A 558 -23.13 0.08 -11.42
N VAL A 559 -24.31 -0.10 -10.81
CA VAL A 559 -25.35 -1.04 -11.23
C VAL A 559 -26.71 -0.36 -11.11
N ASP A 560 -27.52 -0.46 -12.15
CA ASP A 560 -28.94 -0.14 -12.16
C ASP A 560 -29.72 -1.44 -12.38
N VAL A 561 -30.52 -1.84 -11.39
CA VAL A 561 -31.25 -3.11 -11.40
C VAL A 561 -32.73 -2.87 -11.15
N SER A 562 -33.59 -3.47 -11.97
CA SER A 562 -35.04 -3.49 -11.72
C SER A 562 -35.39 -4.58 -10.70
N VAL A 563 -36.31 -4.28 -9.77
CA VAL A 563 -36.88 -5.29 -8.83
C VAL A 563 -37.51 -6.46 -9.58
N SER A 564 -38.04 -6.23 -10.80
CA SER A 564 -38.62 -7.28 -11.62
C SER A 564 -37.56 -8.16 -12.33
N ALA A 565 -36.25 -7.80 -12.27
CA ALA A 565 -35.20 -8.62 -12.85
C ALA A 565 -34.90 -9.81 -11.93
N GLU A 566 -34.64 -10.96 -12.54
CA GLU A 566 -34.27 -12.20 -11.81
C GLU A 566 -32.91 -12.10 -11.09
N VAL A 567 -32.25 -10.96 -11.19
CA VAL A 567 -30.94 -10.68 -10.57
C VAL A 567 -31.05 -10.38 -9.08
N ILE A 568 -32.22 -9.93 -8.61
CA ILE A 568 -32.48 -9.61 -7.19
C ILE A 568 -33.22 -10.79 -6.54
N ASP A 569 -32.75 -11.19 -5.34
CA ASP A 569 -33.50 -12.14 -4.53
C ASP A 569 -34.88 -11.54 -4.18
N PRO A 570 -35.98 -12.29 -4.33
CA PRO A 570 -37.34 -11.78 -4.15
C PRO A 570 -37.64 -11.28 -2.72
N ASP A 571 -36.83 -11.60 -1.72
CA ASP A 571 -37.05 -11.18 -0.33
C ASP A 571 -36.50 -9.75 -0.02
N VAL A 572 -36.71 -8.80 -0.92
CA VAL A 572 -36.36 -7.40 -0.71
C VAL A 572 -37.14 -6.82 0.47
N ARG A 573 -36.44 -6.43 1.54
CA ARG A 573 -37.03 -5.85 2.72
C ARG A 573 -36.66 -4.38 2.89
N LEU A 574 -37.64 -3.50 2.72
CA LEU A 574 -37.50 -2.09 3.07
C LEU A 574 -37.78 -1.86 4.56
N ALA A 575 -36.97 -1.05 5.18
CA ALA A 575 -37.18 -0.63 6.56
C ALA A 575 -37.02 0.90 6.66
N SER A 576 -37.92 1.55 7.37
CA SER A 576 -37.81 2.93 7.78
C SER A 576 -37.92 2.99 9.31
N GLY A 577 -36.96 3.64 9.95
CA GLY A 577 -36.94 3.70 11.41
C GLY A 577 -35.91 4.71 11.91
N ILE A 578 -35.95 4.95 13.21
CA ILE A 578 -35.06 5.91 13.89
C ILE A 578 -33.66 5.33 14.16
N ALA A 579 -33.44 4.05 13.91
CA ALA A 579 -32.13 3.44 14.08
C ALA A 579 -31.11 4.09 13.12
N GLY A 580 -30.06 4.70 13.70
CA GLY A 580 -29.04 5.44 12.96
C GLY A 580 -29.41 6.89 12.62
N VAL A 581 -30.55 7.39 13.09
CA VAL A 581 -30.84 8.83 13.08
C VAL A 581 -30.02 9.48 14.20
N VAL A 582 -29.33 10.57 13.88
CA VAL A 582 -28.59 11.40 14.84
C VAL A 582 -28.99 12.86 14.59
N ASN A 583 -29.61 13.47 15.60
CA ASN A 583 -30.12 14.85 15.48
C ASN A 583 -29.53 15.79 16.57
N ASP A 584 -28.68 15.26 17.41
CA ASP A 584 -27.93 15.98 18.46
C ASP A 584 -26.52 15.39 18.50
N ILE A 585 -25.58 16.07 17.87
CA ILE A 585 -24.22 15.56 17.76
C ILE A 585 -23.22 16.43 18.45
N THR A 586 -22.32 15.79 19.20
CA THR A 586 -21.14 16.44 19.77
C THR A 586 -19.89 15.86 19.12
N VAL A 587 -19.12 16.70 18.46
CA VAL A 587 -17.81 16.31 17.91
C VAL A 587 -16.74 17.03 18.70
N SER A 588 -15.65 16.33 19.02
CA SER A 588 -14.52 16.87 19.77
C SER A 588 -13.20 16.40 19.18
N ARG A 589 -12.13 17.18 19.42
CA ARG A 589 -10.76 16.74 19.16
C ARG A 589 -9.89 16.88 20.40
N SER A 590 -8.87 16.05 20.49
CA SER A 590 -7.91 16.13 21.61
C SER A 590 -7.16 17.46 21.58
N GLY A 591 -7.10 18.14 22.72
CA GLY A 591 -6.42 19.44 22.86
C GLY A 591 -7.10 20.62 22.16
N GLY A 592 -8.33 20.46 21.64
CA GLY A 592 -9.06 21.49 20.92
C GLY A 592 -10.53 21.61 21.30
N ALA A 593 -11.34 22.14 20.39
CA ALA A 593 -12.75 22.40 20.65
C ALA A 593 -13.60 21.14 20.78
N SER A 594 -14.71 21.29 21.49
CA SER A 594 -15.85 20.37 21.45
C SER A 594 -17.05 21.18 20.98
N VAL A 595 -17.66 20.76 19.87
CA VAL A 595 -18.79 21.47 19.24
C VAL A 595 -20.01 20.56 19.26
N ARG A 596 -21.14 21.10 19.73
CA ARG A 596 -22.44 20.41 19.68
C ARG A 596 -23.34 21.11 18.68
N VAL A 597 -23.92 20.35 17.75
CA VAL A 597 -24.89 20.84 16.75
C VAL A 597 -26.16 20.03 16.87
N VAL A 598 -27.31 20.70 16.71
CA VAL A 598 -28.62 20.09 16.92
C VAL A 598 -29.55 20.47 15.76
N ASP A 599 -30.24 19.48 15.19
CA ASP A 599 -31.36 19.67 14.28
C ASP A 599 -32.66 19.76 15.10
N ALA A 600 -33.10 21.01 15.39
CA ALA A 600 -34.28 21.26 16.21
C ALA A 600 -35.58 20.71 15.59
N ALA A 601 -35.68 20.66 14.27
CA ALA A 601 -36.87 20.13 13.58
C ALA A 601 -36.98 18.62 13.74
N SER A 602 -35.87 17.93 13.58
CA SER A 602 -35.75 16.48 13.82
C SER A 602 -36.02 16.14 15.26
N VAL A 603 -35.39 16.88 16.21
CA VAL A 603 -35.62 16.68 17.66
C VAL A 603 -37.10 16.86 18.03
N SER A 604 -37.76 17.86 17.48
CA SER A 604 -39.20 18.09 17.70
C SER A 604 -40.08 16.92 17.21
N THR A 605 -39.63 16.23 16.17
CA THR A 605 -40.39 15.14 15.54
C THR A 605 -40.13 13.79 16.15
N TYR A 606 -38.84 13.47 16.45
CA TYR A 606 -38.37 12.12 16.81
C TYR A 606 -37.85 12.05 18.22
N GLY A 607 -37.77 13.15 18.96
CA GLY A 607 -37.04 13.22 20.23
C GLY A 607 -35.54 13.37 20.03
N VAL A 608 -34.81 13.51 21.15
CA VAL A 608 -33.34 13.65 21.13
C VAL A 608 -32.70 12.31 20.83
N LEU A 609 -31.93 12.23 19.77
CA LEU A 609 -31.14 11.07 19.35
C LEU A 609 -29.69 11.53 19.25
N GLY A 610 -28.94 11.35 20.37
CA GLY A 610 -27.61 11.93 20.55
C GLY A 610 -26.50 10.97 20.20
N GLU A 611 -25.38 11.51 19.66
CA GLU A 611 -24.12 10.80 19.44
C GLU A 611 -22.92 11.72 19.75
N SER A 612 -21.81 11.13 20.18
CA SER A 612 -20.57 11.84 20.39
C SER A 612 -19.45 11.17 19.60
N ILE A 613 -18.69 11.98 18.84
CA ILE A 613 -17.58 11.54 17.99
C ILE A 613 -16.32 12.28 18.44
N SER A 614 -15.20 11.56 18.55
CA SER A 614 -13.88 12.13 18.73
C SER A 614 -13.09 11.97 17.43
N ILE A 615 -12.52 13.05 16.95
CA ILE A 615 -11.68 13.07 15.75
C ILE A 615 -10.24 13.48 16.09
N ILE A 616 -9.33 13.13 15.21
CA ILE A 616 -7.91 13.51 15.30
C ILE A 616 -7.55 14.63 14.33
N GLY A 617 -8.52 15.47 13.95
CA GLY A 617 -8.32 16.63 13.07
C GLY A 617 -7.38 17.68 13.67
N ASP A 618 -6.72 18.44 12.82
CA ASP A 618 -5.76 19.47 13.22
C ASP A 618 -6.44 20.77 13.65
N SER A 619 -7.60 21.11 13.08
CA SER A 619 -8.28 22.38 13.31
C SER A 619 -9.62 22.23 14.04
N ASP A 620 -10.04 23.29 14.74
CA ASP A 620 -11.39 23.37 15.34
C ASP A 620 -12.47 23.52 14.26
N LEU A 621 -12.09 23.94 13.05
CA LEU A 621 -13.00 23.98 11.91
C LEU A 621 -13.39 22.58 11.46
N ASP A 622 -12.46 21.62 11.50
CA ASP A 622 -12.75 20.21 11.15
C ASP A 622 -13.81 19.62 12.11
N VAL A 623 -13.78 20.00 13.38
CA VAL A 623 -14.78 19.59 14.38
C VAL A 623 -16.18 20.08 13.99
N LEU A 624 -16.28 21.36 13.60
CA LEU A 624 -17.56 21.96 13.18
C LEU A 624 -18.05 21.36 11.86
N ASN A 625 -17.16 21.21 10.89
CA ASN A 625 -17.48 20.63 9.59
C ASN A 625 -17.97 19.20 9.74
N ARG A 626 -17.30 18.39 10.55
CA ARG A 626 -17.72 17.01 10.83
C ARG A 626 -19.09 16.96 11.50
N ALA A 627 -19.37 17.81 12.49
CA ALA A 627 -20.66 17.86 13.15
C ALA A 627 -21.81 18.21 12.19
N ASN A 628 -21.61 19.22 11.34
CA ASN A 628 -22.59 19.61 10.34
C ASN A 628 -22.82 18.54 9.27
N TRP A 629 -21.73 17.88 8.84
CA TRP A 629 -21.82 16.78 7.86
C TRP A 629 -22.65 15.61 8.40
N GLU A 630 -22.38 15.17 9.64
CA GLU A 630 -23.15 14.09 10.29
C GLU A 630 -24.64 14.42 10.39
N LEU A 631 -25.00 15.64 10.80
CA LEU A 631 -26.39 16.06 10.84
C LEU A 631 -27.02 16.08 9.45
N ALA A 632 -26.33 16.60 8.44
CA ALA A 632 -26.83 16.64 7.08
C ALA A 632 -27.14 15.26 6.53
N MET A 633 -26.36 14.26 6.93
CA MET A 633 -26.48 12.89 6.45
C MET A 633 -27.44 12.04 7.30
N ARG A 634 -27.64 12.37 8.58
CA ARG A 634 -28.27 11.42 9.52
C ARG A 634 -29.42 12.02 10.35
N SER A 635 -29.76 13.30 10.20
CA SER A 635 -30.77 13.94 11.07
C SER A 635 -32.22 13.49 10.78
N THR A 636 -32.46 12.84 9.65
CA THR A 636 -33.81 12.38 9.28
C THR A 636 -33.82 10.88 8.98
N PRO A 637 -34.95 10.18 9.30
CA PRO A 637 -35.10 8.79 8.90
C PRO A 637 -35.08 8.65 7.39
N VAL A 638 -34.32 7.72 6.88
CA VAL A 638 -34.28 7.34 5.47
C VAL A 638 -34.75 5.90 5.29
N VAL A 639 -35.32 5.60 4.13
CA VAL A 639 -35.67 4.21 3.80
C VAL A 639 -34.38 3.44 3.57
N LYS A 640 -34.22 2.36 4.30
CA LYS A 640 -33.06 1.49 4.25
C LYS A 640 -33.43 0.16 3.62
N LEU A 641 -32.53 -0.34 2.83
CA LEU A 641 -32.48 -1.72 2.36
C LEU A 641 -31.18 -2.32 2.94
N PRO A 642 -31.20 -2.84 4.18
CA PRO A 642 -29.98 -3.19 4.90
C PRO A 642 -29.16 -4.29 4.23
N GLU A 643 -29.83 -5.17 3.52
CA GLU A 643 -29.24 -6.31 2.84
C GLU A 643 -29.84 -6.44 1.45
N LEU A 644 -28.96 -6.62 0.45
CA LEU A 644 -29.32 -6.81 -0.95
C LEU A 644 -28.55 -8.00 -1.49
N THR A 645 -29.28 -9.06 -1.87
CA THR A 645 -28.69 -10.22 -2.52
C THR A 645 -28.88 -10.13 -4.04
N LEU A 646 -27.80 -10.24 -4.76
CA LEU A 646 -27.73 -10.15 -6.22
C LEU A 646 -27.15 -11.44 -6.81
N ASP A 647 -27.74 -11.89 -7.93
CA ASP A 647 -27.22 -13.01 -8.74
C ASP A 647 -26.23 -12.48 -9.78
N GLY A 648 -25.02 -13.02 -9.77
CA GLY A 648 -23.93 -12.69 -10.69
C GLY A 648 -23.93 -13.49 -12.01
N LEU A 649 -24.92 -14.36 -12.27
CA LEU A 649 -24.93 -15.23 -13.46
C LEU A 649 -26.17 -15.07 -14.35
N THR A 650 -27.33 -14.71 -13.80
CA THR A 650 -28.61 -14.88 -14.46
C THR A 650 -28.79 -13.99 -15.70
N GLU A 651 -28.39 -12.71 -15.63
CA GLU A 651 -28.49 -11.77 -16.76
C GLU A 651 -27.11 -11.26 -17.19
N PRO A 652 -26.57 -11.63 -18.37
CA PRO A 652 -25.17 -11.35 -18.73
C PRO A 652 -24.77 -9.87 -18.62
N GLY A 653 -25.61 -8.94 -19.02
CA GLY A 653 -25.29 -7.51 -18.96
C GLY A 653 -25.22 -6.96 -17.54
N THR A 654 -26.23 -7.26 -16.72
CA THR A 654 -26.30 -6.85 -15.31
C THR A 654 -25.35 -7.67 -14.45
N ALA A 655 -25.19 -8.96 -14.74
CA ALA A 655 -24.27 -9.85 -14.04
C ALA A 655 -22.83 -9.36 -14.11
N ALA A 656 -22.38 -8.84 -15.24
CA ALA A 656 -21.02 -8.27 -15.36
C ALA A 656 -20.83 -7.07 -14.40
N ALA A 657 -21.84 -6.20 -14.28
CA ALA A 657 -21.81 -5.07 -13.36
C ALA A 657 -21.84 -5.53 -11.87
N VAL A 658 -22.69 -6.52 -11.54
CA VAL A 658 -22.75 -7.12 -10.19
C VAL A 658 -21.40 -7.72 -9.80
N ARG A 659 -20.76 -8.45 -10.70
CA ARG A 659 -19.43 -9.02 -10.49
C ARG A 659 -18.33 -7.95 -10.35
N GLY A 660 -18.56 -6.72 -10.79
CA GLY A 660 -17.68 -5.57 -10.64
C GLY A 660 -17.87 -4.77 -9.36
N LEU A 661 -18.91 -5.09 -8.55
CA LEU A 661 -19.18 -4.34 -7.32
C LEU A 661 -18.08 -4.52 -6.27
N ASP A 662 -17.77 -3.42 -5.60
CA ASP A 662 -16.87 -3.37 -4.45
C ASP A 662 -17.38 -2.37 -3.40
N ILE A 663 -16.71 -2.28 -2.27
CA ILE A 663 -17.04 -1.32 -1.20
C ILE A 663 -17.06 0.11 -1.76
N GLY A 664 -18.07 0.87 -1.37
CA GLY A 664 -18.28 2.22 -1.87
C GLY A 664 -19.07 2.33 -3.18
N SER A 665 -19.29 1.22 -3.90
CA SER A 665 -20.09 1.23 -5.15
C SER A 665 -21.52 1.70 -4.91
N ARG A 666 -22.04 2.52 -5.82
CA ARG A 666 -23.47 2.94 -5.83
C ARG A 666 -24.29 1.93 -6.62
N VAL A 667 -25.37 1.46 -6.03
CA VAL A 667 -26.35 0.57 -6.65
C VAL A 667 -27.70 1.27 -6.68
N GLN A 668 -28.31 1.39 -7.85
CA GLN A 668 -29.66 1.91 -8.00
C GLN A 668 -30.63 0.75 -8.25
N ILE A 669 -31.70 0.69 -7.47
CA ILE A 669 -32.77 -0.27 -7.65
C ILE A 669 -34.00 0.50 -8.15
N THR A 670 -34.56 0.06 -9.29
CA THR A 670 -35.71 0.69 -9.95
C THR A 670 -36.91 -0.27 -9.96
N GLY A 671 -38.08 0.24 -10.29
CA GLY A 671 -39.32 -0.56 -10.38
C GLY A 671 -39.82 -1.05 -9.03
N MET A 672 -39.61 -0.30 -7.97
CA MET A 672 -40.10 -0.65 -6.63
C MET A 672 -41.63 -0.72 -6.61
N PRO A 673 -42.24 -1.64 -5.81
CA PRO A 673 -43.66 -1.76 -5.67
C PRO A 673 -44.34 -0.46 -5.21
N SER A 674 -45.63 -0.29 -5.54
CA SER A 674 -46.37 0.93 -5.20
C SER A 674 -46.51 1.20 -3.68
N GLN A 675 -46.20 0.24 -2.85
CA GLN A 675 -46.13 0.38 -1.38
C GLN A 675 -44.79 0.98 -0.91
N ALA A 676 -43.81 1.04 -1.77
CA ALA A 676 -42.51 1.68 -1.45
C ALA A 676 -42.68 3.22 -1.48
N PRO A 677 -41.96 3.95 -0.60
CA PRO A 677 -42.02 5.43 -0.59
C PRO A 677 -41.50 6.08 -1.85
N SER A 678 -40.73 5.38 -2.65
CA SER A 678 -40.18 5.82 -3.93
C SER A 678 -40.16 4.66 -4.92
N SER A 679 -40.28 4.99 -6.22
CA SER A 679 -40.16 4.02 -7.31
C SER A 679 -38.71 3.51 -7.51
N ALA A 680 -37.74 4.15 -6.88
CA ALA A 680 -36.34 3.75 -6.90
C ALA A 680 -35.70 3.92 -5.53
N ALA A 681 -34.67 3.14 -5.27
CA ALA A 681 -33.80 3.25 -4.10
C ALA A 681 -32.34 3.35 -4.56
N ASP A 682 -31.63 4.35 -4.04
CA ASP A 682 -30.19 4.53 -4.23
C ASP A 682 -29.45 4.04 -2.99
N LEU A 683 -28.48 3.17 -3.20
CA LEU A 683 -27.76 2.47 -2.14
C LEU A 683 -26.24 2.57 -2.37
N ARG A 684 -25.49 2.58 -1.26
CA ARG A 684 -24.04 2.44 -1.26
C ARG A 684 -23.66 1.12 -0.59
N VAL A 685 -22.81 0.33 -1.21
CA VAL A 685 -22.25 -0.90 -0.66
C VAL A 685 -21.27 -0.55 0.45
N GLN A 686 -21.50 -1.08 1.66
CA GLN A 686 -20.62 -0.91 2.83
C GLN A 686 -19.72 -2.11 3.05
N GLY A 687 -20.15 -3.25 2.58
CA GLY A 687 -19.45 -4.52 2.64
C GLY A 687 -20.30 -5.60 1.99
N TYR A 688 -19.72 -6.74 1.69
CA TYR A 688 -20.47 -7.83 1.08
C TYR A 688 -19.90 -9.20 1.45
N THR A 689 -20.76 -10.20 1.32
CA THR A 689 -20.40 -11.62 1.32
C THR A 689 -20.67 -12.19 -0.06
N GLU A 690 -19.72 -12.90 -0.60
CA GLU A 690 -19.82 -13.47 -1.93
C GLU A 690 -19.64 -14.99 -1.87
N ARG A 691 -20.49 -15.70 -2.58
CA ARG A 691 -20.42 -17.16 -2.73
C ARG A 691 -20.30 -17.51 -4.21
N ILE A 692 -19.20 -18.14 -4.56
CA ILE A 692 -18.89 -18.55 -5.93
C ILE A 692 -18.75 -20.07 -5.95
N GLY A 693 -19.52 -20.73 -6.77
CA GLY A 693 -19.50 -22.18 -6.92
C GLY A 693 -19.81 -22.62 -8.37
N ALA A 694 -19.75 -23.92 -8.63
CA ALA A 694 -19.92 -24.48 -9.98
C ALA A 694 -21.28 -24.18 -10.63
N GLY A 695 -22.32 -23.87 -9.85
CA GLY A 695 -23.67 -23.63 -10.34
C GLY A 695 -24.30 -22.33 -9.87
N GLY A 696 -23.57 -21.44 -9.23
CA GLY A 696 -24.13 -20.20 -8.72
C GLY A 696 -23.08 -19.19 -8.33
N TRP A 697 -23.44 -17.92 -8.43
CA TRP A 697 -22.69 -16.81 -7.94
C TRP A 697 -23.65 -15.81 -7.30
N THR A 698 -23.59 -15.69 -5.97
CA THR A 698 -24.42 -14.74 -5.23
C THR A 698 -23.55 -13.75 -4.48
N LEU A 699 -23.93 -12.47 -4.53
CA LEU A 699 -23.35 -11.38 -3.79
C LEU A 699 -24.41 -10.81 -2.86
N THR A 700 -24.20 -10.92 -1.54
CA THR A 700 -25.04 -10.32 -0.51
C THR A 700 -24.34 -9.10 0.05
N ALA A 701 -24.84 -7.91 -0.30
CA ALA A 701 -24.28 -6.63 0.09
C ALA A 701 -24.99 -6.07 1.32
N ASN A 702 -24.23 -5.60 2.30
CA ASN A 702 -24.71 -4.68 3.32
C ASN A 702 -24.73 -3.28 2.73
N THR A 703 -25.86 -2.58 2.81
CA THR A 703 -26.01 -1.29 2.17
C THR A 703 -26.48 -0.21 3.12
N THR A 704 -26.13 1.03 2.76
CA THR A 704 -26.70 2.26 3.33
C THR A 704 -27.35 3.07 2.23
N PRO A 705 -28.35 3.91 2.53
CA PRO A 705 -28.87 4.83 1.55
C PRO A 705 -27.77 5.72 0.96
N PHE A 706 -27.74 5.83 -0.34
CA PHE A 706 -26.93 6.80 -1.03
C PHE A 706 -27.72 8.12 -1.10
N LEU A 707 -27.20 9.15 -0.46
CA LEU A 707 -27.78 10.49 -0.51
C LEU A 707 -26.91 11.32 -1.46
N PRO A 708 -27.37 11.55 -2.70
CA PRO A 708 -26.60 12.35 -3.63
C PRO A 708 -26.52 13.79 -3.10
N ILE A 709 -25.31 14.22 -2.81
CA ILE A 709 -25.02 15.63 -2.54
C ILE A 709 -24.56 16.22 -3.86
N ALA A 710 -25.33 17.18 -4.39
CA ALA A 710 -24.89 17.99 -5.51
C ALA A 710 -24.04 19.15 -4.93
N PRO A 711 -22.70 19.09 -5.02
CA PRO A 711 -21.87 20.16 -4.48
C PRO A 711 -22.05 21.43 -5.29
N LEU A 712 -21.99 22.59 -4.62
CA LEU A 712 -21.85 23.87 -5.29
C LEU A 712 -20.42 23.94 -5.83
N ILE A 713 -20.26 23.99 -7.13
CA ILE A 713 -18.95 24.15 -7.79
C ILE A 713 -18.89 25.55 -8.38
N LEU A 714 -17.97 26.37 -7.91
CA LEU A 714 -17.75 27.71 -8.44
C LEU A 714 -17.37 27.63 -9.93
N ASP A 715 -17.91 28.55 -10.71
CA ASP A 715 -17.69 28.63 -12.17
C ASP A 715 -18.23 27.43 -12.98
N ASP A 716 -19.09 26.59 -12.40
CA ASP A 716 -19.80 25.50 -13.10
C ASP A 716 -21.28 25.89 -13.27
N ASP A 717 -21.77 25.96 -14.50
CA ASP A 717 -23.20 26.09 -14.80
C ASP A 717 -23.74 24.71 -15.26
N PRO A 718 -24.53 23.98 -14.46
CA PRO A 718 -25.54 24.51 -13.48
C PRO A 718 -25.10 24.43 -11.99
N ARG A 719 -23.91 23.90 -11.64
CA ARG A 719 -23.57 23.62 -10.23
C ARG A 719 -23.14 24.86 -9.44
N GLY A 720 -22.73 25.93 -10.09
CA GLY A 720 -22.34 27.18 -9.46
C GLY A 720 -23.52 28.12 -9.08
N ARG A 721 -24.77 27.67 -9.19
CA ARG A 721 -25.94 28.50 -8.89
C ARG A 721 -26.33 28.43 -7.42
N THR A 722 -26.39 29.57 -6.77
CA THR A 722 -26.78 29.71 -5.35
C THR A 722 -28.31 29.64 -5.14
N ASP A 723 -29.09 29.75 -6.19
CA ASP A 723 -30.56 29.65 -6.20
C ASP A 723 -31.07 28.22 -6.52
N SER A 724 -30.18 27.25 -6.55
CA SER A 724 -30.47 25.85 -6.82
C SER A 724 -30.48 25.00 -5.54
N THR A 725 -30.64 23.68 -5.70
CA THR A 725 -30.51 22.71 -4.61
C THR A 725 -29.06 22.36 -4.28
N ASN A 726 -28.11 22.98 -4.98
CA ASN A 726 -26.67 22.74 -4.75
C ASN A 726 -26.29 23.20 -3.34
N ARG A 727 -25.43 22.45 -2.70
CA ARG A 727 -24.96 22.71 -1.35
C ARG A 727 -23.46 23.01 -1.36
N ILE A 728 -23.02 23.88 -0.46
CA ILE A 728 -21.62 24.03 -0.18
C ILE A 728 -21.18 22.70 0.47
N ALA A 729 -20.26 21.99 -0.19
CA ALA A 729 -19.64 20.82 0.39
C ALA A 729 -18.62 21.27 1.45
N TYR A 730 -18.71 20.68 2.63
CA TYR A 730 -17.81 20.94 3.73
C TYR A 730 -16.75 19.85 3.82
#